data_d574324e7bdd30d6a2a913e57d123426
#
_entry.id   d574324e7bdd30d6a2a913e57d123426
#
_cell.length_a   1.000
_cell.length_b   1.000
_cell.length_c   1.000
_cell.angle_alpha   90.00
_cell.angle_beta   90.00
_cell.angle_gamma   90.00
#
_symmetry.space_group_name_H-M   'P 1'
#
loop_
_entity.id
_entity.type
_entity.pdbx_description
1 polymer ?
#
loop_
_entity_poly.entity_id
_entity_poly.type
_entity_poly.pdbx_seq_one_letter_code
_entity_poly.pdbx_strand_id
1 'polypeptide(L)'
;MKITLKDGSFKEYEGSMSVLDITKDISEGLARVATSARVNGEVVDLRHVVDEDCELEILTFDNEEGKGAFWHTTSHIMAQAIKRLYPDTKLAIGPSIENGFYYDVDRETPFVAEDLEKIEKEMKKIVKEDLKIERFTLPREKAIEFMKEKEEPYKVELIEDLPEGEEISFYQQGEFVDLCAGPHLMSTKEVGKAFKIMSLAGAYWRGDEHNQMLTRLYATAFAKKDELEAYITMMEEAKKRDHRKLGKELGLFMMHEAGPGFPFFLPKGMVLKNTLLDYWREIHRKAGYVEISTPVILNRSLWETSGHWDHYKNNMYTTVIDGEDYAIKPMNCPGGVLVYASEPRSYRDLPLRMGELGLVHRHEKSGQLHGLMRVRCFTQDDAHIFMTPEQIKDEIKGVAGLINEVYSLFGFQYHVELSTRPEDSMGSDEDWEMATDALRSALDELQLPYVVNEGDGAFYGPKIDFHLVDCIGRTWQCGTIQLDFQLPQRFELEYVGADGEKHRPIMIHRVVFGSIERFIGILIEHFAGAFPTWLAPVQVKVLPISDKYMDYAQSVLNKLTEAGIRAEVDTRAEKIGYKIREAQTAKIPYMLVVGQKEEEENTVSVRSRAAGDEGARSLDTFIADILKEIETKENRVKKD
;
A
#
# COMPACT_ATOMS: atom_id res chain seq x y z
N MET A 1 -39.47 -20.65 -14.27
CA MET A 1 -38.02 -20.57 -14.07
C MET A 1 -37.67 -20.72 -12.61
N LYS A 2 -36.56 -21.38 -12.31
CA LYS A 2 -36.05 -21.61 -10.96
C LYS A 2 -34.89 -20.69 -10.68
N ILE A 3 -34.99 -19.86 -9.68
CA ILE A 3 -33.93 -18.92 -9.24
C ILE A 3 -33.29 -19.47 -7.97
N THR A 4 -32.01 -19.83 -8.06
CA THR A 4 -31.21 -20.31 -6.91
C THR A 4 -30.43 -19.17 -6.31
N LEU A 5 -30.57 -18.95 -5.00
CA LEU A 5 -29.86 -17.89 -4.28
C LEU A 5 -28.51 -18.38 -3.73
N LYS A 6 -27.63 -17.48 -3.36
CA LYS A 6 -26.29 -17.76 -2.83
C LYS A 6 -26.25 -18.70 -1.62
N ASP A 7 -27.30 -18.71 -0.80
CA ASP A 7 -27.43 -19.60 0.38
C ASP A 7 -27.95 -21.02 0.02
N GLY A 8 -28.15 -21.29 -1.28
CA GLY A 8 -28.67 -22.56 -1.81
C GLY A 8 -30.19 -22.69 -1.76
N SER A 9 -30.90 -21.70 -1.22
CA SER A 9 -32.36 -21.66 -1.31
C SER A 9 -32.82 -21.32 -2.74
N PHE A 10 -34.03 -21.67 -3.10
CA PHE A 10 -34.57 -21.37 -4.43
C PHE A 10 -36.04 -20.88 -4.38
N LYS A 11 -36.40 -20.13 -5.39
CA LYS A 11 -37.80 -19.73 -5.69
C LYS A 11 -38.13 -20.07 -7.15
N GLU A 12 -39.42 -20.39 -7.39
CA GLU A 12 -39.91 -20.66 -8.72
C GLU A 12 -40.90 -19.55 -9.15
N TYR A 13 -40.77 -19.11 -10.39
CA TYR A 13 -41.59 -18.06 -10.97
C TYR A 13 -42.19 -18.51 -12.30
N GLU A 14 -43.44 -18.08 -12.57
CA GLU A 14 -44.10 -18.28 -13.85
C GLU A 14 -43.78 -17.14 -14.82
N GLY A 15 -42.93 -17.41 -15.82
CA GLY A 15 -42.51 -16.43 -16.83
C GLY A 15 -41.28 -15.62 -16.48
N SER A 16 -40.88 -14.69 -17.35
CA SER A 16 -39.75 -13.80 -17.19
C SER A 16 -40.02 -12.70 -16.18
N MET A 17 -39.01 -12.30 -15.39
CA MET A 17 -39.13 -11.28 -14.36
C MET A 17 -37.83 -10.47 -14.22
N SER A 18 -37.93 -9.18 -13.91
CA SER A 18 -36.75 -8.38 -13.65
C SER A 18 -36.08 -8.77 -12.33
N VAL A 19 -34.76 -8.63 -12.26
CA VAL A 19 -34.01 -8.85 -11.01
C VAL A 19 -34.56 -8.00 -9.89
N LEU A 20 -34.99 -6.75 -10.15
CA LEU A 20 -35.61 -5.89 -9.16
C LEU A 20 -36.89 -6.48 -8.58
N ASP A 21 -37.77 -7.01 -9.44
CA ASP A 21 -39.06 -7.58 -9.00
C ASP A 21 -38.85 -8.89 -8.24
N ILE A 22 -37.89 -9.72 -8.66
CA ILE A 22 -37.46 -10.90 -7.89
C ILE A 22 -36.92 -10.47 -6.53
N THR A 23 -36.09 -9.42 -6.46
CA THR A 23 -35.52 -8.92 -5.22
C THR A 23 -36.61 -8.39 -4.27
N LYS A 24 -37.61 -7.68 -4.78
CA LYS A 24 -38.78 -7.24 -4.00
C LYS A 24 -39.56 -8.41 -3.43
N ASP A 25 -39.80 -9.45 -4.23
CA ASP A 25 -40.51 -10.65 -3.79
C ASP A 25 -39.71 -11.44 -2.72
N ILE A 26 -38.37 -11.38 -2.76
CA ILE A 26 -37.51 -11.95 -1.72
C ILE A 26 -37.62 -11.09 -0.46
N SER A 27 -37.39 -9.77 -0.57
CA SER A 27 -37.41 -8.82 0.54
C SER A 27 -37.49 -7.37 0.05
N GLU A 28 -38.53 -6.65 0.45
CA GLU A 28 -38.64 -5.22 0.23
C GLU A 28 -37.48 -4.42 0.87
N GLY A 29 -36.97 -4.91 2.00
CA GLY A 29 -35.81 -4.30 2.68
C GLY A 29 -34.53 -4.45 1.84
N LEU A 30 -34.30 -5.62 1.26
CA LEU A 30 -33.17 -5.88 0.38
C LEU A 30 -33.28 -5.07 -0.92
N ALA A 31 -34.45 -4.98 -1.52
CA ALA A 31 -34.68 -4.21 -2.75
C ALA A 31 -34.35 -2.70 -2.58
N ARG A 32 -34.50 -2.14 -1.38
CA ARG A 32 -34.16 -0.73 -1.09
C ARG A 32 -32.66 -0.44 -1.01
N VAL A 33 -31.84 -1.44 -0.77
CA VAL A 33 -30.39 -1.31 -0.63
C VAL A 33 -29.61 -2.01 -1.75
N ALA A 34 -30.32 -2.76 -2.61
CA ALA A 34 -29.73 -3.42 -3.75
C ALA A 34 -29.23 -2.40 -4.78
N THR A 35 -28.01 -2.58 -5.28
CA THR A 35 -27.37 -1.70 -6.26
C THR A 35 -27.19 -2.37 -7.63
N SER A 36 -26.97 -3.68 -7.63
CA SER A 36 -26.81 -4.53 -8.81
C SER A 36 -27.07 -5.99 -8.41
N ALA A 37 -26.86 -6.92 -9.32
CA ALA A 37 -26.92 -8.34 -9.03
C ALA A 37 -25.90 -9.12 -9.86
N ARG A 38 -25.63 -10.35 -9.46
CA ARG A 38 -24.86 -11.32 -10.25
C ARG A 38 -25.79 -12.43 -10.69
N VAL A 39 -25.89 -12.65 -12.01
CA VAL A 39 -26.69 -13.69 -12.64
C VAL A 39 -25.74 -14.65 -13.35
N ASN A 40 -25.70 -15.91 -12.94
CA ASN A 40 -24.79 -16.94 -13.47
C ASN A 40 -23.30 -16.46 -13.50
N GLY A 41 -22.87 -15.69 -12.48
CA GLY A 41 -21.52 -15.16 -12.39
C GLY A 41 -21.30 -13.79 -13.04
N GLU A 42 -22.19 -13.31 -13.91
CA GLU A 42 -22.10 -12.00 -14.56
C GLU A 42 -22.80 -10.89 -13.75
N VAL A 43 -22.16 -9.74 -13.63
CA VAL A 43 -22.73 -8.59 -12.92
C VAL A 43 -23.65 -7.82 -13.84
N VAL A 44 -24.91 -7.68 -13.43
CA VAL A 44 -25.97 -7.01 -14.17
C VAL A 44 -26.65 -5.95 -13.34
N ASP A 45 -27.33 -5.00 -13.98
CA ASP A 45 -28.18 -4.08 -13.26
C ASP A 45 -29.54 -4.70 -12.89
N LEU A 46 -30.26 -4.07 -11.96
CA LEU A 46 -31.54 -4.59 -11.47
C LEU A 46 -32.66 -4.60 -12.52
N ARG A 47 -32.46 -3.94 -13.70
CA ARG A 47 -33.38 -3.95 -14.85
C ARG A 47 -33.29 -5.24 -15.64
N HIS A 48 -32.21 -5.99 -15.47
CA HIS A 48 -31.99 -7.22 -16.21
C HIS A 48 -33.18 -8.19 -16.03
N VAL A 49 -33.67 -8.71 -17.15
CA VAL A 49 -34.78 -9.64 -17.15
C VAL A 49 -34.24 -11.05 -17.18
N VAL A 50 -34.61 -11.86 -16.20
CA VAL A 50 -34.32 -13.26 -16.14
C VAL A 50 -35.50 -14.01 -16.75
N ASP A 51 -35.24 -14.93 -17.69
CA ASP A 51 -36.23 -15.71 -18.40
C ASP A 51 -35.97 -17.23 -18.39
N GLU A 52 -34.84 -17.66 -17.82
CA GLU A 52 -34.44 -19.06 -17.64
C GLU A 52 -33.97 -19.33 -16.19
N ASP A 53 -33.69 -20.60 -15.91
CA ASP A 53 -33.15 -21.01 -14.61
C ASP A 53 -31.75 -20.42 -14.41
N CYS A 54 -31.51 -19.80 -13.26
CA CYS A 54 -30.21 -19.16 -12.98
C CYS A 54 -29.84 -19.18 -11.51
N GLU A 55 -28.57 -18.91 -11.26
CA GLU A 55 -28.03 -18.50 -9.94
C GLU A 55 -28.09 -16.98 -9.82
N LEU A 56 -28.64 -16.48 -8.72
CA LEU A 56 -28.84 -15.06 -8.47
C LEU A 56 -28.24 -14.65 -7.12
N GLU A 57 -27.33 -13.69 -7.15
CA GLU A 57 -26.83 -13.00 -5.96
C GLU A 57 -27.17 -11.51 -6.04
N ILE A 58 -27.87 -10.99 -5.03
CA ILE A 58 -28.18 -9.55 -4.95
C ILE A 58 -26.99 -8.82 -4.31
N LEU A 59 -26.49 -7.81 -4.99
CA LEU A 59 -25.35 -7.01 -4.57
C LEU A 59 -25.82 -5.67 -3.98
N THR A 60 -25.17 -5.25 -2.91
CA THR A 60 -25.44 -3.99 -2.20
C THR A 60 -24.16 -3.15 -2.15
N PHE A 61 -24.22 -1.98 -1.51
CA PHE A 61 -23.03 -1.14 -1.28
C PHE A 61 -21.92 -1.85 -0.47
N ASP A 62 -22.24 -2.92 0.26
CA ASP A 62 -21.26 -3.70 1.03
C ASP A 62 -20.40 -4.63 0.14
N ASN A 63 -20.85 -4.92 -1.07
CA ASN A 63 -20.12 -5.70 -2.07
C ASN A 63 -19.29 -4.79 -2.98
N GLU A 64 -18.14 -5.23 -3.44
CA GLU A 64 -17.26 -4.44 -4.31
C GLU A 64 -17.95 -4.04 -5.63
N GLU A 65 -18.57 -4.97 -6.32
CA GLU A 65 -19.30 -4.70 -7.56
C GLU A 65 -20.56 -3.87 -7.32
N GLY A 66 -21.21 -4.06 -6.17
CA GLY A 66 -22.35 -3.24 -5.75
C GLY A 66 -21.95 -1.80 -5.49
N LYS A 67 -20.78 -1.54 -4.87
CA LYS A 67 -20.17 -0.20 -4.78
C LYS A 67 -19.86 0.35 -6.16
N GLY A 68 -19.33 -0.48 -7.06
CA GLY A 68 -19.03 -0.10 -8.44
C GLY A 68 -20.25 0.50 -9.15
N ALA A 69 -21.41 -0.16 -9.12
CA ALA A 69 -22.65 0.34 -9.70
C ALA A 69 -23.14 1.67 -9.05
N PHE A 70 -22.99 1.79 -7.74
CA PHE A 70 -23.32 3.01 -6.99
C PHE A 70 -22.42 4.18 -7.39
N TRP A 71 -21.10 3.98 -7.43
CA TRP A 71 -20.14 5.00 -7.82
C TRP A 71 -20.26 5.38 -9.29
N HIS A 72 -20.51 4.40 -10.16
CA HIS A 72 -20.70 4.64 -11.58
C HIS A 72 -21.95 5.51 -11.83
N THR A 73 -23.05 5.23 -11.12
CA THR A 73 -24.25 6.11 -11.17
C THR A 73 -23.92 7.51 -10.64
N THR A 74 -23.14 7.62 -9.57
CA THR A 74 -22.76 8.92 -9.02
C THR A 74 -21.86 9.70 -9.98
N SER A 75 -21.00 9.00 -10.76
CA SER A 75 -20.18 9.64 -11.79
C SER A 75 -21.03 10.25 -12.91
N HIS A 76 -22.12 9.59 -13.32
CA HIS A 76 -23.08 10.12 -14.30
C HIS A 76 -23.85 11.33 -13.74
N ILE A 77 -24.21 11.34 -12.45
CA ILE A 77 -24.81 12.51 -11.79
C ILE A 77 -23.82 13.69 -11.78
N MET A 78 -22.52 13.42 -11.55
CA MET A 78 -21.48 14.46 -11.63
C MET A 78 -21.32 14.99 -13.06
N ALA A 79 -21.29 14.13 -14.07
CA ALA A 79 -21.21 14.50 -15.47
C ALA A 79 -22.44 15.35 -15.91
N GLN A 80 -23.66 14.95 -15.49
CA GLN A 80 -24.87 15.74 -15.73
C GLN A 80 -24.80 17.11 -15.06
N ALA A 81 -24.33 17.21 -13.82
CA ALA A 81 -24.14 18.47 -13.13
C ALA A 81 -23.13 19.40 -13.86
N ILE A 82 -22.03 18.80 -14.35
CA ILE A 82 -21.03 19.53 -15.16
C ILE A 82 -21.67 20.06 -16.44
N LYS A 83 -22.40 19.23 -17.18
CA LYS A 83 -23.07 19.66 -18.43
C LYS A 83 -24.13 20.72 -18.21
N ARG A 84 -24.87 20.68 -17.10
CA ARG A 84 -25.85 21.73 -16.74
C ARG A 84 -25.19 23.09 -16.47
N LEU A 85 -24.04 23.07 -15.77
CA LEU A 85 -23.33 24.30 -15.39
C LEU A 85 -22.39 24.81 -16.47
N TYR A 86 -21.81 23.89 -17.25
CA TYR A 86 -20.79 24.14 -18.25
C TYR A 86 -21.07 23.32 -19.53
N PRO A 87 -22.08 23.76 -20.34
CA PRO A 87 -22.59 22.98 -21.49
C PRO A 87 -21.51 22.66 -22.55
N ASP A 88 -20.49 23.53 -22.71
CA ASP A 88 -19.44 23.36 -23.70
C ASP A 88 -18.40 22.29 -23.33
N THR A 89 -18.42 21.79 -22.09
CA THR A 89 -17.53 20.73 -21.63
C THR A 89 -17.78 19.43 -22.39
N LYS A 90 -16.72 18.81 -22.94
CA LYS A 90 -16.79 17.49 -23.58
C LYS A 90 -16.51 16.39 -22.55
N LEU A 91 -17.27 15.33 -22.63
CA LEU A 91 -17.20 14.21 -21.69
C LEU A 91 -16.36 13.07 -22.29
N ALA A 92 -15.41 12.54 -21.50
CA ALA A 92 -14.63 11.38 -21.92
C ALA A 92 -15.09 10.10 -21.22
N ILE A 93 -14.49 9.75 -20.08
CA ILE A 93 -14.83 8.52 -19.33
C ILE A 93 -15.01 8.78 -17.83
N GLY A 94 -15.86 7.99 -17.20
CA GLY A 94 -16.16 8.12 -15.76
C GLY A 94 -16.32 6.79 -15.02
N PRO A 95 -15.27 5.94 -14.96
CA PRO A 95 -15.35 4.65 -14.27
C PRO A 95 -15.34 4.78 -12.77
N SER A 96 -15.84 3.75 -12.09
CA SER A 96 -15.54 3.50 -10.67
C SER A 96 -14.09 3.05 -10.50
N ILE A 97 -13.52 3.36 -9.33
CA ILE A 97 -12.17 2.96 -8.89
C ILE A 97 -12.26 2.45 -7.45
N GLU A 98 -11.17 1.91 -6.91
CA GLU A 98 -11.11 1.26 -5.59
C GLU A 98 -11.80 2.04 -4.44
N ASN A 99 -11.68 3.37 -4.41
CA ASN A 99 -12.22 4.20 -3.31
C ASN A 99 -13.12 5.34 -3.80
N GLY A 100 -13.85 5.12 -4.87
CA GLY A 100 -14.73 6.15 -5.44
C GLY A 100 -14.82 6.06 -6.96
N PHE A 101 -14.77 7.18 -7.61
CA PHE A 101 -14.86 7.29 -9.06
C PHE A 101 -14.15 8.55 -9.55
N TYR A 102 -13.94 8.64 -10.86
CA TYR A 102 -13.54 9.90 -11.49
C TYR A 102 -14.37 10.14 -12.74
N TYR A 103 -14.27 11.35 -13.28
CA TYR A 103 -14.72 11.65 -14.61
C TYR A 103 -13.71 12.55 -15.33
N ASP A 104 -13.32 12.16 -16.54
CA ASP A 104 -12.43 12.91 -17.41
C ASP A 104 -13.24 13.80 -18.33
N VAL A 105 -12.89 15.07 -18.36
CA VAL A 105 -13.58 16.08 -19.16
C VAL A 105 -12.58 17.00 -19.88
N ASP A 106 -12.98 17.47 -21.06
CA ASP A 106 -12.26 18.46 -21.82
C ASP A 106 -12.98 19.81 -21.77
N ARG A 107 -12.28 20.83 -21.28
CA ARG A 107 -12.80 22.17 -21.13
C ARG A 107 -11.69 23.19 -21.32
N GLU A 108 -11.92 24.22 -22.17
CA GLU A 108 -10.95 25.29 -22.45
C GLU A 108 -10.55 26.03 -21.16
N THR A 109 -11.51 26.36 -20.31
CA THR A 109 -11.25 27.04 -19.02
C THR A 109 -11.08 26.02 -17.93
N PRO A 110 -9.91 25.91 -17.27
CA PRO A 110 -9.69 24.99 -16.17
C PRO A 110 -10.69 25.19 -15.02
N PHE A 111 -11.06 24.08 -14.35
CA PHE A 111 -11.88 24.14 -13.13
C PHE A 111 -11.07 24.71 -11.97
N VAL A 112 -11.74 25.45 -11.10
CA VAL A 112 -11.20 25.98 -9.84
C VAL A 112 -11.99 25.39 -8.65
N ALA A 113 -11.48 25.59 -7.43
CA ALA A 113 -12.10 25.02 -6.22
C ALA A 113 -13.58 25.43 -6.03
N GLU A 114 -13.94 26.68 -6.39
CA GLU A 114 -15.30 27.19 -6.33
C GLU A 114 -16.26 26.48 -7.29
N ASP A 115 -15.75 25.99 -8.42
CA ASP A 115 -16.55 25.21 -9.37
C ASP A 115 -16.94 23.86 -8.80
N LEU A 116 -16.05 23.21 -8.04
CA LEU A 116 -16.33 21.93 -7.40
C LEU A 116 -17.53 22.04 -6.44
N GLU A 117 -17.59 23.11 -5.65
CA GLU A 117 -18.74 23.37 -4.77
C GLU A 117 -20.05 23.60 -5.54
N LYS A 118 -19.98 24.29 -6.69
CA LYS A 118 -21.16 24.50 -7.56
C LYS A 118 -21.63 23.16 -8.15
N ILE A 119 -20.71 22.33 -8.63
CA ILE A 119 -21.02 21.01 -9.18
C ILE A 119 -21.65 20.14 -8.09
N GLU A 120 -21.11 20.07 -6.87
CA GLU A 120 -21.72 19.32 -5.77
C GLU A 120 -23.14 19.81 -5.42
N LYS A 121 -23.37 21.11 -5.45
CA LYS A 121 -24.72 21.68 -5.22
C LYS A 121 -25.70 21.26 -6.30
N GLU A 122 -25.24 21.24 -7.58
CA GLU A 122 -26.07 20.80 -8.71
C GLU A 122 -26.34 19.29 -8.65
N MET A 123 -25.33 18.47 -8.32
CA MET A 123 -25.50 17.03 -8.06
C MET A 123 -26.61 16.77 -7.02
N LYS A 124 -26.62 17.54 -5.91
CA LYS A 124 -27.66 17.42 -4.87
C LYS A 124 -29.06 17.78 -5.38
N LYS A 125 -29.17 18.66 -6.37
CA LYS A 125 -30.49 18.96 -7.01
C LYS A 125 -30.90 17.78 -7.90
N ILE A 126 -30.00 17.25 -8.74
CA ILE A 126 -30.28 16.10 -9.61
C ILE A 126 -30.76 14.90 -8.76
N VAL A 127 -30.09 14.61 -7.66
CA VAL A 127 -30.52 13.55 -6.72
C VAL A 127 -31.92 13.80 -6.19
N LYS A 128 -32.26 15.08 -5.87
CA LYS A 128 -33.59 15.46 -5.36
C LYS A 128 -34.70 15.38 -6.44
N GLU A 129 -34.34 15.51 -7.70
CA GLU A 129 -35.27 15.39 -8.85
C GLU A 129 -35.76 13.96 -9.04
N ASP A 130 -35.07 12.94 -8.48
CA ASP A 130 -35.42 11.53 -8.54
C ASP A 130 -35.64 11.05 -9.98
N LEU A 131 -34.65 11.33 -10.84
CA LEU A 131 -34.70 10.98 -12.25
C LEU A 131 -34.54 9.48 -12.41
N LYS A 132 -35.47 8.84 -13.16
CA LYS A 132 -35.37 7.45 -13.54
C LYS A 132 -34.18 7.28 -14.47
N ILE A 133 -33.42 6.21 -14.28
CA ILE A 133 -32.28 5.86 -15.14
C ILE A 133 -32.74 4.75 -16.09
N GLU A 134 -32.68 4.97 -17.37
CA GLU A 134 -33.16 4.05 -18.41
C GLU A 134 -32.00 3.64 -19.32
N ARG A 135 -31.90 2.34 -19.62
CA ARG A 135 -30.93 1.77 -20.54
C ARG A 135 -31.57 1.58 -21.93
N PHE A 136 -30.87 1.95 -22.98
CA PHE A 136 -31.25 1.66 -24.35
C PHE A 136 -30.01 1.34 -25.20
N THR A 137 -30.20 0.73 -26.36
CA THR A 137 -29.10 0.36 -27.27
C THR A 137 -29.36 0.95 -28.64
N LEU A 138 -28.28 1.22 -29.36
CA LEU A 138 -28.32 1.71 -30.73
C LEU A 138 -27.35 0.91 -31.62
N PRO A 139 -27.70 0.68 -32.88
CA PRO A 139 -26.74 0.17 -33.89
C PRO A 139 -25.58 1.16 -34.01
N ARG A 140 -24.36 0.67 -34.29
CA ARG A 140 -23.10 1.45 -34.30
C ARG A 140 -23.21 2.77 -35.10
N GLU A 141 -23.73 2.71 -36.33
CA GLU A 141 -23.87 3.92 -37.15
C GLU A 141 -24.75 4.98 -36.50
N LYS A 142 -25.89 4.58 -35.93
CA LYS A 142 -26.81 5.45 -35.20
C LYS A 142 -26.22 5.95 -33.90
N ALA A 143 -25.44 5.15 -33.19
CA ALA A 143 -24.76 5.52 -31.97
C ALA A 143 -23.71 6.62 -32.23
N ILE A 144 -22.93 6.49 -33.31
CA ILE A 144 -21.96 7.50 -33.76
C ILE A 144 -22.67 8.80 -34.13
N GLU A 145 -23.76 8.73 -34.95
CA GLU A 145 -24.53 9.90 -35.33
C GLU A 145 -25.11 10.61 -34.10
N PHE A 146 -25.68 9.85 -33.17
CA PHE A 146 -26.24 10.35 -31.92
C PHE A 146 -25.21 11.08 -31.04
N MET A 147 -24.00 10.53 -30.91
CA MET A 147 -22.92 11.20 -30.14
C MET A 147 -22.33 12.41 -30.88
N LYS A 148 -22.31 12.41 -32.22
CA LYS A 148 -21.95 13.59 -33.02
C LYS A 148 -22.96 14.74 -32.85
N GLU A 149 -24.26 14.44 -32.84
CA GLU A 149 -25.31 15.42 -32.57
C GLU A 149 -25.22 16.00 -31.13
N LYS A 150 -24.74 15.20 -30.17
CA LYS A 150 -24.47 15.62 -28.79
C LYS A 150 -23.16 16.37 -28.63
N GLU A 151 -22.36 16.49 -29.69
CA GLU A 151 -21.03 17.11 -29.73
C GLU A 151 -20.05 16.46 -28.69
N GLU A 152 -20.09 15.12 -28.56
CA GLU A 152 -19.23 14.36 -27.63
C GLU A 152 -18.16 13.55 -28.42
N PRO A 153 -17.05 14.18 -28.85
CA PRO A 153 -16.09 13.54 -29.75
C PRO A 153 -15.40 12.32 -29.14
N TYR A 154 -15.10 12.35 -27.85
CA TYR A 154 -14.46 11.22 -27.15
C TYR A 154 -15.36 9.99 -27.11
N LYS A 155 -16.70 10.18 -27.01
CA LYS A 155 -17.66 9.08 -27.07
C LYS A 155 -17.75 8.49 -28.48
N VAL A 156 -17.60 9.30 -29.50
CA VAL A 156 -17.52 8.83 -30.89
C VAL A 156 -16.30 7.94 -31.09
N GLU A 157 -15.11 8.37 -30.65
CA GLU A 157 -13.89 7.57 -30.71
C GLU A 157 -14.03 6.24 -29.95
N LEU A 158 -14.65 6.25 -28.77
CA LEU A 158 -14.88 5.04 -28.00
C LEU A 158 -15.78 4.04 -28.73
N ILE A 159 -16.84 4.53 -29.40
CA ILE A 159 -17.73 3.65 -30.17
C ILE A 159 -17.00 3.07 -31.40
N GLU A 160 -16.16 3.87 -32.05
CA GLU A 160 -15.39 3.44 -33.24
C GLU A 160 -14.39 2.33 -32.89
N ASP A 161 -13.85 2.33 -31.64
CA ASP A 161 -12.90 1.33 -31.17
C ASP A 161 -13.53 0.02 -30.66
N LEU A 162 -14.84 -0.01 -30.39
CA LEU A 162 -15.49 -1.23 -29.94
C LEU A 162 -15.41 -2.34 -31.01
N PRO A 163 -15.24 -3.62 -30.63
CA PRO A 163 -15.24 -4.74 -31.57
C PRO A 163 -16.52 -4.79 -32.42
N GLU A 164 -16.43 -5.35 -33.63
CA GLU A 164 -17.62 -5.57 -34.48
C GLU A 164 -18.58 -6.56 -33.80
N GLY A 165 -19.87 -6.21 -33.74
CA GLY A 165 -20.91 -7.03 -33.14
C GLY A 165 -21.14 -6.80 -31.64
N GLU A 166 -20.34 -5.96 -31.01
CA GLU A 166 -20.57 -5.58 -29.63
C GLU A 166 -21.80 -4.66 -29.47
N GLU A 167 -22.60 -4.91 -28.43
CA GLU A 167 -23.79 -4.12 -28.13
C GLU A 167 -23.40 -2.74 -27.61
N ILE A 168 -23.91 -1.69 -28.29
CA ILE A 168 -23.62 -0.30 -27.88
C ILE A 168 -24.78 0.22 -27.04
N SER A 169 -24.58 0.36 -25.76
CA SER A 169 -25.58 0.77 -24.80
C SER A 169 -25.36 2.17 -24.28
N PHE A 170 -26.46 2.78 -23.91
CA PHE A 170 -26.55 4.13 -23.34
C PHE A 170 -27.41 4.09 -22.08
N TYR A 171 -27.11 4.98 -21.17
CA TYR A 171 -27.96 5.25 -20.01
C TYR A 171 -28.42 6.69 -20.00
N GLN A 172 -29.72 6.88 -19.85
CA GLN A 172 -30.38 8.18 -19.84
C GLN A 172 -30.98 8.47 -18.45
N GLN A 173 -30.73 9.68 -17.96
CA GLN A 173 -31.35 10.23 -16.74
C GLN A 173 -31.83 11.66 -17.02
N GLY A 174 -33.14 11.81 -17.20
CA GLY A 174 -33.71 13.09 -17.64
C GLY A 174 -33.15 13.53 -18.99
N GLU A 175 -32.59 14.73 -19.07
CA GLU A 175 -31.97 15.29 -20.28
C GLU A 175 -30.57 14.74 -20.57
N PHE A 176 -29.93 14.10 -19.60
CA PHE A 176 -28.56 13.60 -19.73
C PHE A 176 -28.54 12.18 -20.27
N VAL A 177 -27.64 11.92 -21.22
CA VAL A 177 -27.38 10.58 -21.78
C VAL A 177 -25.88 10.38 -21.86
N ASP A 178 -25.42 9.20 -21.49
CA ASP A 178 -24.02 8.81 -21.63
C ASP A 178 -23.87 7.42 -22.27
N LEU A 179 -22.80 7.23 -23.04
CA LEU A 179 -22.32 5.94 -23.55
C LEU A 179 -21.77 5.13 -22.39
N CYS A 180 -22.34 3.98 -22.10
CA CYS A 180 -21.99 3.21 -20.93
C CYS A 180 -22.47 1.77 -21.01
N ALA A 181 -21.67 0.80 -20.54
CA ALA A 181 -22.04 -0.60 -20.41
C ALA A 181 -22.86 -0.90 -19.12
N GLY A 182 -22.82 -0.02 -18.12
CA GLY A 182 -23.45 -0.24 -16.81
C GLY A 182 -22.59 -1.10 -15.88
N PRO A 183 -23.17 -1.65 -14.79
CA PRO A 183 -24.53 -1.43 -14.31
C PRO A 183 -24.75 -0.07 -13.62
N HIS A 184 -26.01 0.34 -13.50
CA HIS A 184 -26.44 1.55 -12.80
C HIS A 184 -27.60 1.28 -11.85
N LEU A 185 -27.78 2.16 -10.86
CA LEU A 185 -28.97 2.22 -9.99
C LEU A 185 -30.24 2.52 -10.80
N MET A 186 -31.40 2.36 -10.18
CA MET A 186 -32.69 2.56 -10.84
C MET A 186 -33.07 4.03 -10.97
N SER A 187 -32.66 4.87 -10.01
CA SER A 187 -32.89 6.33 -10.04
C SER A 187 -31.74 7.11 -9.40
N THR A 188 -31.66 8.40 -9.75
CA THR A 188 -30.64 9.31 -9.18
C THR A 188 -30.80 9.52 -7.67
N LYS A 189 -32.00 9.34 -7.11
CA LYS A 189 -32.28 9.50 -5.69
C LYS A 189 -31.60 8.43 -4.83
N GLU A 190 -31.42 7.23 -5.36
CA GLU A 190 -30.81 6.11 -4.62
C GLU A 190 -29.35 6.37 -4.22
N VAL A 191 -28.65 7.27 -4.92
CA VAL A 191 -27.31 7.73 -4.52
C VAL A 191 -27.32 8.50 -3.20
N GLY A 192 -28.44 9.14 -2.85
CA GLY A 192 -28.51 10.00 -1.66
C GLY A 192 -27.64 11.25 -1.78
N LYS A 193 -27.18 11.80 -0.65
CA LYS A 193 -26.45 13.09 -0.62
C LYS A 193 -25.04 12.96 -0.04
N ALA A 194 -24.60 11.74 0.23
CA ALA A 194 -23.32 11.46 0.85
C ALA A 194 -22.22 11.28 -0.22
N PHE A 195 -21.90 12.33 -0.96
CA PHE A 195 -20.83 12.37 -1.95
C PHE A 195 -19.98 13.63 -1.83
N LYS A 196 -18.74 13.56 -2.31
CA LYS A 196 -17.76 14.66 -2.27
C LYS A 196 -16.83 14.60 -3.48
N ILE A 197 -16.61 15.75 -4.13
CA ILE A 197 -15.53 15.90 -5.12
C ILE A 197 -14.23 16.17 -4.35
N MET A 198 -13.25 15.29 -4.50
CA MET A 198 -12.06 15.26 -3.67
C MET A 198 -10.90 16.08 -4.23
N SER A 199 -10.67 16.01 -5.55
CA SER A 199 -9.54 16.69 -6.19
C SER A 199 -9.68 16.79 -7.70
N LEU A 200 -8.84 17.65 -8.29
CA LEU A 200 -8.61 17.80 -9.72
C LEU A 200 -7.21 17.32 -10.07
N ALA A 201 -7.07 16.68 -11.22
CA ALA A 201 -5.77 16.32 -11.80
C ALA A 201 -5.81 16.44 -13.31
N GLY A 202 -4.65 16.64 -13.95
CA GLY A 202 -4.51 16.45 -15.39
C GLY A 202 -4.37 14.98 -15.73
N ALA A 203 -5.00 14.54 -16.81
CA ALA A 203 -4.86 13.18 -17.33
C ALA A 203 -4.85 13.22 -18.86
N TYR A 204 -3.84 12.61 -19.48
CA TYR A 204 -3.82 12.51 -20.95
C TYR A 204 -4.86 11.50 -21.43
N TRP A 205 -5.57 11.86 -22.50
CA TRP A 205 -6.52 10.94 -23.13
C TRP A 205 -5.84 9.61 -23.48
N ARG A 206 -6.43 8.50 -23.04
CA ARG A 206 -5.87 7.14 -23.19
C ARG A 206 -4.49 6.92 -22.56
N GLY A 207 -4.08 7.80 -21.64
CA GLY A 207 -2.79 7.71 -20.97
C GLY A 207 -1.57 7.99 -21.83
N ASP A 208 -1.74 8.53 -23.03
CA ASP A 208 -0.67 8.89 -23.95
C ASP A 208 -0.40 10.41 -23.86
N GLU A 209 0.83 10.80 -23.54
CA GLU A 209 1.28 12.19 -23.40
C GLU A 209 1.21 13.01 -24.70
N HIS A 210 1.04 12.37 -25.86
CA HIS A 210 0.86 13.02 -27.13
C HIS A 210 -0.61 13.40 -27.42
N ASN A 211 -1.55 12.87 -26.64
CA ASN A 211 -2.96 13.17 -26.75
C ASN A 211 -3.37 14.39 -25.92
N GLN A 212 -4.62 14.85 -26.11
CA GLN A 212 -5.21 15.95 -25.36
C GLN A 212 -5.12 15.70 -23.86
N MET A 213 -4.66 16.72 -23.10
CA MET A 213 -4.72 16.71 -21.65
C MET A 213 -6.11 17.08 -21.18
N LEU A 214 -6.78 16.16 -20.51
CA LEU A 214 -8.10 16.30 -19.91
C LEU A 214 -8.00 16.73 -18.46
N THR A 215 -9.08 17.25 -17.92
CA THR A 215 -9.25 17.45 -16.48
C THR A 215 -9.96 16.26 -15.88
N ARG A 216 -9.33 15.58 -14.93
CA ARG A 216 -9.89 14.47 -14.15
C ARG A 216 -10.42 14.98 -12.83
N LEU A 217 -11.72 14.80 -12.59
CA LEU A 217 -12.37 15.11 -11.32
C LEU A 217 -12.48 13.80 -10.51
N TYR A 218 -11.73 13.67 -9.42
CA TYR A 218 -11.86 12.56 -8.48
C TYR A 218 -12.96 12.84 -7.46
N ALA A 219 -13.82 11.87 -7.22
CA ALA A 219 -14.92 11.99 -6.27
C ALA A 219 -15.16 10.65 -5.55
N THR A 220 -15.89 10.71 -4.44
CA THR A 220 -16.35 9.53 -3.71
C THR A 220 -17.79 9.70 -3.26
N ALA A 221 -18.47 8.59 -2.99
CA ALA A 221 -19.82 8.57 -2.46
C ALA A 221 -20.02 7.36 -1.54
N PHE A 222 -20.89 7.51 -0.56
CA PHE A 222 -21.21 6.48 0.44
C PHE A 222 -22.73 6.35 0.59
N ALA A 223 -23.18 5.21 1.09
CA ALA A 223 -24.59 5.00 1.38
C ALA A 223 -25.09 5.92 2.52
N LYS A 224 -24.19 6.25 3.47
CA LYS A 224 -24.50 7.08 4.64
C LYS A 224 -23.57 8.27 4.78
N LYS A 225 -24.09 9.34 5.39
CA LYS A 225 -23.34 10.59 5.58
C LYS A 225 -22.19 10.45 6.59
N ASP A 226 -22.39 9.70 7.66
CA ASP A 226 -21.36 9.42 8.66
C ASP A 226 -20.19 8.63 8.10
N GLU A 227 -20.42 7.70 7.18
CA GLU A 227 -19.37 6.98 6.46
C GLU A 227 -18.53 7.93 5.58
N LEU A 228 -19.19 8.85 4.87
CA LEU A 228 -18.49 9.88 4.09
C LEU A 228 -17.66 10.81 4.99
N GLU A 229 -18.21 11.27 6.11
CA GLU A 229 -17.52 12.15 7.07
C GLU A 229 -16.31 11.44 7.69
N ALA A 230 -16.44 10.15 8.03
CA ALA A 230 -15.34 9.32 8.51
C ALA A 230 -14.24 9.19 7.44
N TYR A 231 -14.62 8.92 6.19
CA TYR A 231 -13.67 8.82 5.07
C TYR A 231 -12.94 10.14 4.81
N ILE A 232 -13.64 11.27 4.81
CA ILE A 232 -13.03 12.60 4.63
C ILE A 232 -12.02 12.87 5.76
N THR A 233 -12.40 12.60 7.01
CA THR A 233 -11.52 12.75 8.17
C THR A 233 -10.27 11.88 8.03
N MET A 234 -10.44 10.62 7.63
CA MET A 234 -9.33 9.70 7.37
C MET A 234 -8.38 10.24 6.29
N MET A 235 -8.92 10.78 5.19
CA MET A 235 -8.12 11.34 4.09
C MET A 235 -7.38 12.63 4.49
N GLU A 236 -7.99 13.46 5.34
CA GLU A 236 -7.33 14.65 5.90
C GLU A 236 -6.18 14.26 6.85
N GLU A 237 -6.40 13.27 7.70
CA GLU A 237 -5.34 12.71 8.55
C GLU A 237 -4.21 12.08 7.71
N ALA A 238 -4.54 11.36 6.64
CA ALA A 238 -3.56 10.83 5.70
C ALA A 238 -2.66 11.94 5.11
N LYS A 239 -3.27 13.06 4.67
CA LYS A 239 -2.51 14.22 4.15
C LYS A 239 -1.60 14.86 5.20
N LYS A 240 -2.05 14.95 6.46
CA LYS A 240 -1.21 15.48 7.55
C LYS A 240 -0.03 14.58 7.86
N ARG A 241 -0.19 13.27 7.70
CA ARG A 241 0.81 12.23 7.99
C ARG A 241 1.70 11.87 6.81
N ASP A 242 1.46 12.44 5.61
CA ASP A 242 2.22 12.12 4.39
C ASP A 242 3.73 12.16 4.64
N HIS A 243 4.38 11.01 4.45
CA HIS A 243 5.82 10.83 4.71
C HIS A 243 6.70 11.76 3.88
N ARG A 244 6.26 12.19 2.69
CA ARG A 244 7.01 13.13 1.84
C ARG A 244 7.07 14.52 2.47
N LYS A 245 5.94 14.97 3.04
CA LYS A 245 5.84 16.23 3.76
C LYS A 245 6.62 16.17 5.08
N LEU A 246 6.31 15.20 5.92
CA LEU A 246 6.95 15.02 7.24
C LEU A 246 8.45 14.73 7.10
N GLY A 247 8.84 13.90 6.12
CA GLY A 247 10.24 13.59 5.86
C GLY A 247 11.06 14.83 5.51
N LYS A 248 10.48 15.75 4.70
CA LYS A 248 11.09 17.04 4.39
C LYS A 248 11.15 17.96 5.61
N GLU A 249 10.06 18.11 6.35
CA GLU A 249 9.97 18.96 7.55
C GLU A 249 10.93 18.50 8.66
N LEU A 250 11.10 17.20 8.83
CA LEU A 250 11.99 16.61 9.83
C LEU A 250 13.44 16.42 9.35
N GLY A 251 13.73 16.71 8.08
CA GLY A 251 15.06 16.57 7.48
C GLY A 251 15.54 15.12 7.40
N LEU A 252 14.65 14.18 7.01
CA LEU A 252 14.95 12.75 6.97
C LEU A 252 15.48 12.30 5.60
N PHE A 253 14.85 12.74 4.52
CA PHE A 253 15.24 12.38 3.15
C PHE A 253 14.80 13.43 2.15
N MET A 254 15.35 13.34 0.95
CA MET A 254 14.93 14.14 -0.20
C MET A 254 14.89 13.31 -1.48
N MET A 255 14.08 13.75 -2.44
CA MET A 255 14.08 13.28 -3.83
C MET A 255 14.71 14.36 -4.70
N HIS A 256 15.47 13.98 -5.72
CA HIS A 256 16.16 14.92 -6.60
C HIS A 256 15.95 14.52 -8.07
N GLU A 257 15.91 15.52 -8.96
CA GLU A 257 15.71 15.32 -10.40
C GLU A 257 16.82 14.51 -11.09
N ALA A 258 18.05 14.57 -10.55
CA ALA A 258 19.17 13.76 -11.03
C ALA A 258 18.97 12.24 -10.84
N GLY A 259 18.01 11.83 -10.01
CA GLY A 259 17.69 10.43 -9.74
C GLY A 259 16.20 10.22 -9.44
N PRO A 260 15.31 10.30 -10.46
CA PRO A 260 13.89 10.08 -10.23
C PRO A 260 13.61 8.68 -9.68
N GLY A 261 13.00 8.61 -8.48
CA GLY A 261 12.75 7.34 -7.79
C GLY A 261 13.92 6.81 -6.96
N PHE A 262 15.00 7.58 -6.82
CA PHE A 262 16.16 7.25 -5.97
C PHE A 262 16.15 8.15 -4.73
N PRO A 263 15.85 7.64 -3.52
CA PRO A 263 15.82 8.46 -2.33
C PRO A 263 17.23 8.80 -1.83
N PHE A 264 17.43 10.06 -1.41
CA PHE A 264 18.62 10.52 -0.73
C PHE A 264 18.32 10.66 0.75
N PHE A 265 18.95 9.86 1.60
CA PHE A 265 18.81 9.99 3.03
C PHE A 265 19.69 11.12 3.58
N LEU A 266 19.10 11.99 4.39
CA LEU A 266 19.80 13.07 5.10
C LEU A 266 20.33 12.55 6.44
N PRO A 267 21.20 13.31 7.15
CA PRO A 267 21.82 12.80 8.37
C PRO A 267 20.85 12.23 9.41
N LYS A 268 19.73 12.93 9.70
CA LYS A 268 18.70 12.44 10.63
C LYS A 268 17.99 11.18 10.11
N GLY A 269 17.76 11.12 8.80
CA GLY A 269 17.20 9.94 8.16
C GLY A 269 18.15 8.75 8.22
N MET A 270 19.46 8.96 8.10
CA MET A 270 20.45 7.90 8.27
C MET A 270 20.51 7.38 9.72
N VAL A 271 20.34 8.24 10.71
CA VAL A 271 20.23 7.78 12.11
C VAL A 271 19.03 6.86 12.28
N LEU A 272 17.85 7.27 11.78
CA LEU A 272 16.64 6.44 11.82
C LEU A 272 16.85 5.11 11.09
N LYS A 273 17.40 5.15 9.86
CA LYS A 273 17.66 3.96 9.05
C LYS A 273 18.63 3.02 9.76
N ASN A 274 19.76 3.51 10.24
CA ASN A 274 20.76 2.68 10.92
C ASN A 274 20.20 2.07 12.21
N THR A 275 19.45 2.82 13.01
CA THR A 275 18.80 2.29 14.22
C THR A 275 17.85 1.12 13.89
N LEU A 276 17.09 1.23 12.79
CA LEU A 276 16.22 0.14 12.33
C LEU A 276 17.03 -1.07 11.84
N LEU A 277 18.14 -0.84 11.10
CA LEU A 277 19.03 -1.91 10.63
C LEU A 277 19.77 -2.60 11.79
N ASP A 278 20.16 -1.87 12.82
CA ASP A 278 20.79 -2.45 14.02
C ASP A 278 19.79 -3.31 14.81
N TYR A 279 18.53 -2.89 14.89
CA TYR A 279 17.45 -3.71 15.43
C TYR A 279 17.26 -5.00 14.60
N TRP A 280 17.25 -4.88 13.27
CA TRP A 280 17.21 -6.05 12.39
C TRP A 280 18.34 -7.03 12.67
N ARG A 281 19.58 -6.54 12.80
CA ARG A 281 20.75 -7.38 13.12
C ARG A 281 20.62 -8.05 14.48
N GLU A 282 20.09 -7.33 15.46
CA GLU A 282 19.86 -7.87 16.82
C GLU A 282 18.93 -9.08 16.80
N ILE A 283 17.74 -8.93 16.20
CA ILE A 283 16.72 -10.00 16.19
C ILE A 283 17.15 -11.18 15.32
N HIS A 284 17.80 -10.92 14.18
CA HIS A 284 18.28 -11.98 13.28
C HIS A 284 19.39 -12.80 13.90
N ARG A 285 20.36 -12.17 14.56
CA ARG A 285 21.40 -12.88 15.29
C ARG A 285 20.82 -13.76 16.40
N LYS A 286 19.81 -13.28 17.15
CA LYS A 286 19.10 -14.06 18.15
C LYS A 286 18.39 -15.27 17.54
N ALA A 287 17.85 -15.11 16.34
CA ALA A 287 17.19 -16.18 15.59
C ALA A 287 18.15 -17.11 14.81
N GLY A 288 19.48 -16.95 14.99
CA GLY A 288 20.49 -17.82 14.40
C GLY A 288 20.79 -17.56 12.92
N TYR A 289 20.56 -16.34 12.43
CA TYR A 289 20.95 -15.94 11.08
C TYR A 289 22.40 -15.48 11.04
N VAL A 290 23.09 -15.76 9.94
CA VAL A 290 24.37 -15.20 9.58
C VAL A 290 24.18 -14.10 8.53
N GLU A 291 24.89 -12.99 8.67
CA GLU A 291 24.81 -11.88 7.71
C GLU A 291 25.81 -12.07 6.57
N ILE A 292 25.34 -11.92 5.33
CA ILE A 292 26.16 -11.95 4.12
C ILE A 292 26.01 -10.65 3.34
N SER A 293 26.85 -10.45 2.33
CA SER A 293 26.74 -9.35 1.37
C SER A 293 27.16 -9.83 0.00
N THR A 294 26.35 -9.51 -1.01
CA THR A 294 26.61 -9.88 -2.40
C THR A 294 26.79 -8.65 -3.29
N PRO A 295 27.60 -8.74 -4.38
CA PRO A 295 27.84 -7.61 -5.27
C PRO A 295 26.57 -7.07 -5.92
N VAL A 296 26.55 -5.75 -6.17
CA VAL A 296 25.41 -5.08 -6.81
C VAL A 296 25.35 -5.35 -8.32
N ILE A 297 26.52 -5.47 -8.99
CA ILE A 297 26.61 -5.70 -10.44
C ILE A 297 27.15 -7.10 -10.67
N LEU A 298 26.42 -7.91 -11.42
CA LEU A 298 26.74 -9.30 -11.73
C LEU A 298 26.52 -9.61 -13.21
N ASN A 299 27.27 -10.57 -13.73
CA ASN A 299 27.25 -10.98 -15.14
C ASN A 299 25.89 -11.58 -15.53
N ARG A 300 25.51 -11.39 -16.78
CA ARG A 300 24.26 -11.87 -17.39
C ARG A 300 24.04 -13.36 -17.20
N SER A 301 25.07 -14.19 -17.28
CA SER A 301 24.96 -15.66 -17.14
C SER A 301 24.32 -16.09 -15.82
N LEU A 302 24.56 -15.35 -14.72
CA LEU A 302 23.92 -15.60 -13.43
C LEU A 302 22.41 -15.40 -13.50
N TRP A 303 21.98 -14.36 -14.21
CA TRP A 303 20.57 -13.99 -14.35
C TRP A 303 19.83 -14.92 -15.32
N GLU A 304 20.51 -15.45 -16.33
CA GLU A 304 19.98 -16.52 -17.20
C GLU A 304 19.80 -17.82 -16.43
N THR A 305 20.83 -18.23 -15.66
CA THR A 305 20.75 -19.44 -14.82
C THR A 305 19.58 -19.35 -13.82
N SER A 306 19.39 -18.20 -13.18
CA SER A 306 18.32 -18.00 -12.21
C SER A 306 16.93 -17.78 -12.82
N GLY A 307 16.82 -17.57 -14.14
CA GLY A 307 15.56 -17.27 -14.83
C GLY A 307 15.13 -15.80 -14.80
N HIS A 308 15.83 -14.94 -14.07
CA HIS A 308 15.47 -13.53 -13.99
C HIS A 308 15.60 -12.81 -15.35
N TRP A 309 16.53 -13.23 -16.20
CA TRP A 309 16.72 -12.63 -17.52
C TRP A 309 15.53 -12.83 -18.43
N ASP A 310 14.83 -13.95 -18.31
CA ASP A 310 13.68 -14.30 -19.13
C ASP A 310 12.37 -13.72 -18.56
N HIS A 311 12.16 -13.80 -17.25
CA HIS A 311 10.90 -13.45 -16.60
C HIS A 311 10.86 -12.05 -15.96
N TYR A 312 12.02 -11.40 -15.77
CA TYR A 312 12.09 -10.14 -15.00
C TYR A 312 12.89 -9.01 -15.70
N LYS A 313 13.38 -9.23 -16.92
CA LYS A 313 14.29 -8.33 -17.66
C LYS A 313 13.76 -6.88 -17.77
N ASN A 314 12.46 -6.71 -17.98
CA ASN A 314 11.84 -5.39 -18.14
C ASN A 314 11.96 -4.50 -16.89
N ASN A 315 12.22 -5.11 -15.74
CA ASN A 315 12.39 -4.42 -14.45
C ASN A 315 13.86 -4.31 -14.05
N MET A 316 14.81 -4.73 -14.90
CA MET A 316 16.23 -4.73 -14.61
C MET A 316 16.96 -3.55 -15.26
N TYR A 317 17.95 -3.01 -14.58
CA TYR A 317 18.94 -2.12 -15.17
C TYR A 317 20.10 -2.97 -15.69
N THR A 318 20.42 -2.83 -16.97
CA THR A 318 21.51 -3.56 -17.63
C THR A 318 22.58 -2.61 -18.15
N THR A 319 23.81 -3.10 -18.26
CA THR A 319 24.94 -2.37 -18.83
C THR A 319 25.87 -3.32 -19.55
N VAL A 320 26.73 -2.79 -20.42
CA VAL A 320 27.76 -3.53 -21.13
C VAL A 320 29.13 -3.08 -20.61
N ILE A 321 29.96 -4.02 -20.16
CA ILE A 321 31.31 -3.78 -19.68
C ILE A 321 32.24 -4.73 -20.44
N ASP A 322 33.26 -4.16 -21.12
CA ASP A 322 34.22 -4.91 -21.92
C ASP A 322 33.58 -5.85 -22.97
N GLY A 323 32.44 -5.46 -23.51
CA GLY A 323 31.67 -6.23 -24.50
C GLY A 323 30.76 -7.33 -23.94
N GLU A 324 30.69 -7.47 -22.63
CA GLU A 324 29.83 -8.42 -21.95
C GLU A 324 28.64 -7.74 -21.22
N ASP A 325 27.50 -8.41 -21.22
CA ASP A 325 26.28 -7.94 -20.55
C ASP A 325 26.37 -8.17 -19.03
N TYR A 326 26.06 -7.14 -18.27
CA TYR A 326 25.89 -7.15 -16.82
C TYR A 326 24.53 -6.60 -16.43
N ALA A 327 24.04 -6.99 -15.25
CA ALA A 327 22.87 -6.38 -14.66
C ALA A 327 23.16 -5.89 -13.24
N ILE A 328 22.50 -4.79 -12.88
CA ILE A 328 22.40 -4.33 -11.50
C ILE A 328 21.31 -5.19 -10.83
N LYS A 329 21.63 -5.82 -9.71
CA LYS A 329 20.76 -6.83 -9.09
C LYS A 329 19.37 -6.26 -8.74
N PRO A 330 18.29 -6.87 -9.26
CA PRO A 330 16.91 -6.54 -8.86
C PRO A 330 16.46 -7.34 -7.62
N MET A 331 17.20 -8.41 -7.31
CA MET A 331 16.99 -9.36 -6.21
C MET A 331 18.32 -9.89 -5.70
N ASN A 332 18.36 -10.40 -4.47
CA ASN A 332 19.58 -10.89 -3.82
C ASN A 332 19.79 -12.40 -3.98
N CYS A 333 18.74 -13.14 -4.32
CA CYS A 333 18.73 -14.61 -4.30
C CYS A 333 19.83 -15.28 -5.11
N PRO A 334 20.16 -14.89 -6.38
CA PRO A 334 21.21 -15.56 -7.10
C PRO A 334 22.60 -15.39 -6.46
N GLY A 335 22.86 -14.21 -5.86
CA GLY A 335 24.08 -13.97 -5.09
C GLY A 335 24.16 -14.86 -3.84
N GLY A 336 23.06 -14.97 -3.10
CA GLY A 336 22.97 -15.86 -1.93
C GLY A 336 23.20 -17.33 -2.26
N VAL A 337 22.67 -17.78 -3.40
CA VAL A 337 22.91 -19.14 -3.91
C VAL A 337 24.41 -19.39 -4.17
N LEU A 338 25.12 -18.43 -4.76
CA LEU A 338 26.58 -18.55 -4.97
C LEU A 338 27.34 -18.63 -3.65
N VAL A 339 26.90 -17.90 -2.61
CA VAL A 339 27.49 -17.99 -1.26
C VAL A 339 27.24 -19.37 -0.64
N TYR A 340 26.03 -19.94 -0.78
CA TYR A 340 25.76 -21.31 -0.34
C TYR A 340 26.69 -22.30 -1.02
N ALA A 341 26.86 -22.20 -2.33
CA ALA A 341 27.65 -23.10 -3.15
C ALA A 341 29.19 -22.95 -2.98
N SER A 342 29.64 -21.91 -2.27
CA SER A 342 31.08 -21.65 -2.07
C SER A 342 31.80 -22.71 -1.23
N GLU A 343 31.05 -23.53 -0.48
CA GLU A 343 31.58 -24.58 0.40
C GLU A 343 30.71 -25.85 0.30
N PRO A 344 31.29 -27.05 0.47
CA PRO A 344 30.55 -28.29 0.62
C PRO A 344 29.64 -28.22 1.87
N ARG A 345 28.41 -28.68 1.73
CA ARG A 345 27.40 -28.67 2.84
C ARG A 345 27.00 -30.09 3.22
N SER A 346 26.66 -30.27 4.49
CA SER A 346 26.07 -31.49 5.01
C SER A 346 24.70 -31.19 5.68
N TYR A 347 23.92 -32.21 5.93
CA TYR A 347 22.66 -32.08 6.65
C TYR A 347 22.80 -31.42 8.05
N ARG A 348 24.02 -31.47 8.63
CA ARG A 348 24.32 -30.86 9.94
C ARG A 348 24.46 -29.33 9.87
N ASP A 349 24.74 -28.81 8.68
CA ASP A 349 24.85 -27.36 8.43
C ASP A 349 23.47 -26.73 8.18
N LEU A 350 22.41 -27.56 8.03
CA LEU A 350 21.06 -27.12 7.73
C LEU A 350 20.15 -27.17 8.97
N PRO A 351 19.21 -26.21 9.16
CA PRO A 351 18.93 -25.12 8.24
C PRO A 351 20.03 -24.03 8.29
N LEU A 352 20.48 -23.57 7.13
CA LEU A 352 21.40 -22.46 7.01
C LEU A 352 20.62 -21.18 6.67
N ARG A 353 20.57 -20.23 7.62
CA ARG A 353 19.84 -18.98 7.52
C ARG A 353 20.80 -17.83 7.19
N MET A 354 20.80 -17.38 5.95
CA MET A 354 21.67 -16.29 5.48
C MET A 354 20.86 -15.02 5.25
N GLY A 355 21.08 -13.99 6.08
CA GLY A 355 20.46 -12.68 5.95
C GLY A 355 21.33 -11.70 5.18
N GLU A 356 20.71 -10.83 4.40
CA GLU A 356 21.40 -9.78 3.65
C GLU A 356 20.58 -8.48 3.67
N LEU A 357 21.20 -7.39 4.13
CA LEU A 357 20.67 -6.04 3.90
C LEU A 357 21.08 -5.60 2.48
N GLY A 358 20.41 -6.20 1.50
CA GLY A 358 20.82 -6.12 0.11
C GLY A 358 20.27 -4.89 -0.61
N LEU A 359 21.16 -4.08 -1.19
CA LEU A 359 20.77 -2.94 -2.02
C LEU A 359 20.39 -3.44 -3.41
N VAL A 360 19.12 -3.27 -3.78
CA VAL A 360 18.57 -3.70 -5.07
C VAL A 360 18.02 -2.53 -5.87
N HIS A 361 17.94 -2.72 -7.19
CA HIS A 361 17.43 -1.69 -8.11
C HIS A 361 16.38 -2.31 -9.03
N ARG A 362 15.24 -1.64 -9.15
CA ARG A 362 14.14 -2.05 -10.03
C ARG A 362 13.67 -0.91 -10.90
N HIS A 363 13.52 -1.15 -12.20
CA HIS A 363 13.03 -0.14 -13.14
C HIS A 363 11.51 0.00 -13.00
N GLU A 364 11.07 0.71 -11.96
CA GLU A 364 9.66 1.07 -11.77
C GLU A 364 9.26 2.16 -12.76
N LYS A 365 8.04 2.08 -13.32
CA LYS A 365 7.51 3.11 -14.23
C LYS A 365 7.33 4.43 -13.48
N SER A 366 7.62 5.56 -14.15
CA SER A 366 7.57 6.89 -13.52
C SER A 366 6.22 7.22 -12.87
N GLY A 367 5.11 6.83 -13.47
CA GLY A 367 3.76 7.06 -12.92
C GLY A 367 3.43 6.27 -11.66
N GLN A 368 4.26 5.29 -11.29
CA GLN A 368 4.07 4.46 -10.09
C GLN A 368 4.91 4.93 -8.90
N LEU A 369 5.87 5.85 -9.11
CA LEU A 369 6.76 6.31 -8.06
C LEU A 369 6.01 7.12 -7.00
N HIS A 370 6.26 6.82 -5.72
CA HIS A 370 5.56 7.47 -4.61
C HIS A 370 6.45 7.61 -3.36
N GLY A 371 7.21 8.69 -3.28
CA GLY A 371 8.10 8.96 -2.14
C GLY A 371 8.99 7.77 -1.78
N LEU A 372 8.98 7.33 -0.52
CA LEU A 372 9.66 6.13 -0.05
C LEU A 372 8.86 4.83 -0.27
N MET A 373 7.55 4.93 -0.56
CA MET A 373 6.67 3.77 -0.70
C MET A 373 6.96 2.97 -1.97
N ARG A 374 7.32 3.65 -3.07
CA ARG A 374 7.71 3.00 -4.32
C ARG A 374 8.87 3.72 -4.98
N VAL A 375 10.03 3.11 -4.92
CA VAL A 375 11.33 3.64 -5.31
C VAL A 375 12.02 2.72 -6.32
N ARG A 376 13.05 3.23 -6.98
CA ARG A 376 13.88 2.46 -7.93
C ARG A 376 15.15 1.88 -7.31
N CYS A 377 15.52 2.33 -6.12
CA CYS A 377 16.66 1.83 -5.36
C CYS A 377 16.24 1.70 -3.89
N PHE A 378 16.39 0.52 -3.32
CA PHE A 378 16.02 0.26 -1.93
C PHE A 378 16.86 -0.85 -1.31
N THR A 379 16.95 -0.83 0.01
CA THR A 379 17.56 -1.88 0.81
C THR A 379 16.48 -2.90 1.17
N GLN A 380 16.68 -4.15 0.77
CA GLN A 380 15.79 -5.26 1.14
C GLN A 380 16.38 -5.97 2.35
N ASP A 381 15.56 -6.25 3.36
CA ASP A 381 15.93 -7.06 4.53
C ASP A 381 15.77 -8.55 4.24
N ASP A 382 16.49 -8.97 3.23
CA ASP A 382 16.35 -10.27 2.62
C ASP A 382 17.03 -11.38 3.44
N ALA A 383 16.49 -12.57 3.38
CA ALA A 383 17.24 -13.75 3.78
C ALA A 383 16.83 -14.98 2.98
N HIS A 384 17.79 -15.87 2.83
CA HIS A 384 17.65 -17.14 2.16
C HIS A 384 17.95 -18.26 3.16
N ILE A 385 16.97 -19.13 3.35
CA ILE A 385 17.11 -20.27 4.27
C ILE A 385 17.20 -21.53 3.42
N PHE A 386 18.32 -22.23 3.52
CA PHE A 386 18.52 -23.52 2.87
C PHE A 386 18.27 -24.63 3.90
N MET A 387 17.46 -25.63 3.53
CA MET A 387 16.99 -26.62 4.49
C MET A 387 16.70 -27.97 3.86
N THR A 388 16.52 -28.97 4.71
CA THR A 388 15.96 -30.27 4.30
C THR A 388 14.42 -30.19 4.22
N PRO A 389 13.76 -31.15 3.51
CA PRO A 389 12.29 -31.18 3.44
C PRO A 389 11.59 -31.23 4.82
N GLU A 390 12.18 -31.92 5.80
CA GLU A 390 11.62 -32.08 7.15
C GLU A 390 11.63 -30.77 7.94
N GLN A 391 12.49 -29.82 7.57
CA GLN A 391 12.66 -28.56 8.29
C GLN A 391 11.72 -27.45 7.80
N ILE A 392 11.01 -27.63 6.68
CA ILE A 392 10.18 -26.59 6.01
C ILE A 392 9.20 -25.94 6.98
N LYS A 393 8.41 -26.74 7.69
CA LYS A 393 7.36 -26.23 8.58
C LYS A 393 7.93 -25.41 9.73
N ASP A 394 8.99 -25.87 10.35
CA ASP A 394 9.60 -25.19 11.49
C ASP A 394 10.25 -23.87 11.06
N GLU A 395 10.86 -23.84 9.89
CA GLU A 395 11.42 -22.59 9.34
C GLU A 395 10.33 -21.58 8.98
N ILE A 396 9.23 -21.99 8.36
CA ILE A 396 8.08 -21.11 8.10
C ILE A 396 7.52 -20.53 9.40
N LYS A 397 7.33 -21.38 10.42
CA LYS A 397 6.86 -20.93 11.75
C LYS A 397 7.84 -19.95 12.40
N GLY A 398 9.14 -20.22 12.31
CA GLY A 398 10.19 -19.32 12.80
C GLY A 398 10.14 -17.94 12.16
N VAL A 399 9.99 -17.89 10.84
CA VAL A 399 9.88 -16.61 10.10
C VAL A 399 8.58 -15.89 10.44
N ALA A 400 7.44 -16.58 10.49
CA ALA A 400 6.16 -16.00 10.87
C ALA A 400 6.20 -15.42 12.30
N GLY A 401 6.86 -16.12 13.24
CA GLY A 401 7.11 -15.64 14.59
C GLY A 401 7.94 -14.35 14.61
N LEU A 402 8.99 -14.28 13.81
CA LEU A 402 9.86 -13.10 13.69
C LEU A 402 9.09 -11.89 13.10
N ILE A 403 8.26 -12.11 12.08
CA ILE A 403 7.39 -11.08 11.51
C ILE A 403 6.42 -10.55 12.57
N ASN A 404 5.76 -11.45 13.32
CA ASN A 404 4.83 -11.08 14.38
C ASN A 404 5.51 -10.28 15.51
N GLU A 405 6.73 -10.66 15.92
CA GLU A 405 7.53 -9.93 16.92
C GLU A 405 7.76 -8.48 16.46
N VAL A 406 8.21 -8.31 15.21
CA VAL A 406 8.49 -6.98 14.64
C VAL A 406 7.22 -6.14 14.55
N TYR A 407 6.15 -6.68 13.98
CA TYR A 407 4.93 -5.89 13.79
C TYR A 407 4.27 -5.52 15.10
N SER A 408 4.31 -6.41 16.09
CA SER A 408 3.82 -6.15 17.44
C SER A 408 4.61 -5.04 18.15
N LEU A 409 5.93 -4.97 17.96
CA LEU A 409 6.78 -3.91 18.53
C LEU A 409 6.33 -2.51 18.07
N PHE A 410 5.94 -2.39 16.80
CA PHE A 410 5.47 -1.12 16.24
C PHE A 410 3.96 -0.88 16.43
N GLY A 411 3.22 -1.87 16.94
CA GLY A 411 1.78 -1.80 17.13
C GLY A 411 0.98 -1.95 15.83
N PHE A 412 1.56 -2.60 14.82
CA PHE A 412 0.89 -2.85 13.55
C PHE A 412 -0.05 -4.06 13.62
N GLN A 413 -1.21 -3.92 12.98
CA GLN A 413 -2.06 -5.04 12.60
C GLN A 413 -1.68 -5.50 11.19
N TYR A 414 -1.96 -6.77 10.88
CA TYR A 414 -1.71 -7.32 9.56
C TYR A 414 -2.73 -8.42 9.22
N HIS A 415 -2.91 -8.69 7.94
CA HIS A 415 -3.59 -9.88 7.44
C HIS A 415 -2.65 -10.70 6.55
N VAL A 416 -2.99 -11.95 6.33
CA VAL A 416 -2.14 -12.92 5.65
C VAL A 416 -2.82 -13.40 4.39
N GLU A 417 -2.05 -13.48 3.29
CA GLU A 417 -2.49 -14.03 2.01
C GLU A 417 -1.58 -15.19 1.60
N LEU A 418 -2.17 -16.26 1.07
CA LEU A 418 -1.46 -17.36 0.42
C LEU A 418 -1.58 -17.18 -1.08
N SER A 419 -0.51 -16.77 -1.73
CA SER A 419 -0.46 -16.51 -3.17
C SER A 419 -0.01 -17.75 -3.94
N THR A 420 -0.82 -18.18 -4.90
CA THR A 420 -0.60 -19.39 -5.66
C THR A 420 0.05 -19.13 -7.02
N ARG A 421 0.16 -20.14 -7.86
CA ARG A 421 0.91 -20.14 -9.13
C ARG A 421 0.40 -19.11 -10.14
N PRO A 422 1.28 -18.21 -10.67
CA PRO A 422 0.96 -17.32 -11.78
C PRO A 422 1.04 -18.04 -13.14
N GLU A 423 0.46 -17.45 -14.19
CA GLU A 423 0.54 -17.97 -15.56
C GLU A 423 1.99 -18.07 -16.06
N ASP A 424 2.79 -17.02 -15.87
CA ASP A 424 4.23 -17.00 -16.18
C ASP A 424 5.03 -17.55 -15.01
N SER A 425 5.30 -18.85 -15.01
CA SER A 425 5.98 -19.54 -13.91
C SER A 425 6.87 -20.68 -14.39
N MET A 426 7.88 -21.02 -13.56
CA MET A 426 8.77 -22.15 -13.75
C MET A 426 8.31 -23.35 -12.91
N GLY A 427 8.77 -24.54 -13.28
CA GLY A 427 8.63 -25.78 -12.51
C GLY A 427 7.43 -26.62 -12.90
N SER A 428 7.38 -27.84 -12.37
CA SER A 428 6.32 -28.79 -12.60
C SER A 428 5.06 -28.49 -11.78
N ASP A 429 3.93 -29.07 -12.16
CA ASP A 429 2.68 -28.96 -11.41
C ASP A 429 2.85 -29.60 -10.03
N GLU A 430 3.56 -30.72 -9.93
CA GLU A 430 3.83 -31.44 -8.70
C GLU A 430 4.67 -30.61 -7.71
N ASP A 431 5.69 -29.89 -8.19
CA ASP A 431 6.50 -29.01 -7.34
C ASP A 431 5.66 -27.87 -6.76
N TRP A 432 4.80 -27.28 -7.58
CA TRP A 432 3.92 -26.19 -7.17
C TRP A 432 2.86 -26.65 -6.17
N GLU A 433 2.24 -27.81 -6.38
CA GLU A 433 1.26 -28.38 -5.47
C GLU A 433 1.89 -28.69 -4.12
N MET A 434 3.05 -29.38 -4.11
CA MET A 434 3.80 -29.70 -2.89
C MET A 434 4.22 -28.44 -2.12
N ALA A 435 4.73 -27.41 -2.81
CA ALA A 435 5.12 -26.15 -2.19
C ALA A 435 3.93 -25.39 -1.59
N THR A 436 2.81 -25.31 -2.33
CA THR A 436 1.59 -24.62 -1.87
C THR A 436 1.00 -25.33 -0.66
N ASP A 437 0.95 -26.67 -0.66
CA ASP A 437 0.43 -27.46 0.46
C ASP A 437 1.33 -27.36 1.70
N ALA A 438 2.63 -27.24 1.53
CA ALA A 438 3.55 -27.00 2.64
C ALA A 438 3.29 -25.65 3.32
N LEU A 439 3.10 -24.58 2.53
CA LEU A 439 2.76 -23.25 3.06
C LEU A 439 1.38 -23.26 3.74
N ARG A 440 0.37 -23.85 3.11
CA ARG A 440 -0.98 -23.98 3.66
C ARG A 440 -0.97 -24.73 4.99
N SER A 441 -0.31 -25.89 5.04
CA SER A 441 -0.19 -26.70 6.25
C SER A 441 0.49 -25.95 7.40
N ALA A 442 1.50 -25.11 7.13
CA ALA A 442 2.14 -24.30 8.14
C ALA A 442 1.21 -23.20 8.69
N LEU A 443 0.45 -22.53 7.82
CA LEU A 443 -0.55 -21.52 8.22
C LEU A 443 -1.66 -22.13 9.08
N ASP A 444 -2.17 -23.31 8.70
CA ASP A 444 -3.21 -24.03 9.44
C ASP A 444 -2.72 -24.43 10.84
N GLU A 445 -1.49 -24.94 10.96
CA GLU A 445 -0.89 -25.29 12.26
C GLU A 445 -0.63 -24.06 13.15
N LEU A 446 -0.31 -22.91 12.56
CA LEU A 446 -0.17 -21.64 13.28
C LEU A 446 -1.53 -21.04 13.67
N GLN A 447 -2.62 -21.57 13.16
CA GLN A 447 -3.99 -21.04 13.32
C GLN A 447 -4.09 -19.57 12.87
N LEU A 448 -3.29 -19.17 11.87
CA LEU A 448 -3.34 -17.84 11.28
C LEU A 448 -4.47 -17.80 10.23
N PRO A 449 -5.45 -16.89 10.36
CA PRO A 449 -6.43 -16.69 9.31
C PRO A 449 -5.76 -16.12 8.07
N TYR A 450 -6.07 -16.68 6.92
CA TYR A 450 -5.52 -16.22 5.63
C TYR A 450 -6.56 -16.28 4.52
N VAL A 451 -6.31 -15.51 3.46
CA VAL A 451 -7.07 -15.53 2.21
C VAL A 451 -6.18 -16.13 1.13
N VAL A 452 -6.76 -16.92 0.24
CA VAL A 452 -6.04 -17.42 -0.94
C VAL A 452 -6.12 -16.38 -2.06
N ASN A 453 -4.95 -15.94 -2.54
CA ASN A 453 -4.80 -15.01 -3.65
C ASN A 453 -4.27 -15.81 -4.87
N GLU A 454 -5.17 -16.19 -5.75
CA GLU A 454 -4.84 -17.06 -6.89
C GLU A 454 -4.02 -16.29 -7.95
N GLY A 455 -2.92 -16.89 -8.39
CA GLY A 455 -2.11 -16.36 -9.48
C GLY A 455 -1.12 -15.26 -9.10
N ASP A 456 -0.98 -14.90 -7.83
CA ASP A 456 -0.08 -13.82 -7.38
C ASP A 456 1.27 -14.33 -6.81
N GLY A 457 1.58 -15.60 -6.97
CA GLY A 457 2.87 -16.19 -6.58
C GLY A 457 4.05 -15.60 -7.35
N ALA A 458 5.28 -15.87 -6.87
CA ALA A 458 6.47 -15.57 -7.65
C ALA A 458 6.59 -16.55 -8.82
N PHE A 459 7.34 -16.18 -9.87
CA PHE A 459 7.53 -17.06 -11.02
C PHE A 459 8.23 -18.40 -10.68
N TYR A 460 8.88 -18.49 -9.53
CA TYR A 460 9.62 -19.66 -9.04
C TYR A 460 8.98 -20.39 -7.85
N GLY A 461 7.91 -19.87 -7.26
CA GLY A 461 7.24 -20.55 -6.14
C GLY A 461 6.08 -19.76 -5.50
N PRO A 462 5.22 -20.46 -4.75
CA PRO A 462 4.14 -19.85 -4.00
C PRO A 462 4.68 -19.05 -2.80
N LYS A 463 3.86 -18.12 -2.29
CA LYS A 463 4.27 -17.26 -1.19
C LYS A 463 3.17 -17.02 -0.16
N ILE A 464 3.59 -16.77 1.07
CA ILE A 464 2.76 -16.18 2.11
C ILE A 464 3.13 -14.69 2.19
N ASP A 465 2.16 -13.81 2.00
CA ASP A 465 2.32 -12.38 2.13
C ASP A 465 1.66 -11.86 3.41
N PHE A 466 2.40 -11.03 4.14
CA PHE A 466 1.92 -10.34 5.32
C PHE A 466 1.65 -8.87 4.94
N HIS A 467 0.38 -8.54 4.87
CA HIS A 467 -0.08 -7.19 4.54
C HIS A 467 -0.27 -6.39 5.81
N LEU A 468 0.65 -5.48 6.05
CA LEU A 468 0.61 -4.57 7.18
C LEU A 468 -0.49 -3.53 6.96
N VAL A 469 -1.30 -3.28 8.01
CA VAL A 469 -2.35 -2.26 8.00
C VAL A 469 -1.81 -1.01 8.69
N ASP A 470 -1.77 0.13 7.98
CA ASP A 470 -1.32 1.39 8.53
C ASP A 470 -2.41 2.08 9.38
N CYS A 471 -2.04 3.18 10.06
CA CYS A 471 -2.92 3.91 10.97
C CYS A 471 -4.16 4.56 10.31
N ILE A 472 -4.26 4.52 8.98
CA ILE A 472 -5.40 5.01 8.20
C ILE A 472 -6.09 3.90 7.41
N GLY A 473 -5.77 2.63 7.72
CA GLY A 473 -6.43 1.45 7.16
C GLY A 473 -5.93 1.02 5.77
N ARG A 474 -4.85 1.62 5.23
CA ARG A 474 -4.24 1.13 3.97
C ARG A 474 -3.39 -0.09 4.25
N THR A 475 -3.34 -1.00 3.29
CA THR A 475 -2.56 -2.23 3.36
C THR A 475 -1.26 -2.12 2.55
N TRP A 476 -0.18 -2.66 3.12
CA TRP A 476 1.15 -2.65 2.52
C TRP A 476 1.77 -4.03 2.64
N GLN A 477 2.03 -4.67 1.50
CA GLN A 477 2.83 -5.89 1.49
C GLN A 477 4.25 -5.58 1.97
N CYS A 478 4.61 -6.14 3.11
CA CYS A 478 5.93 -5.97 3.74
C CYS A 478 6.60 -7.33 3.97
N GLY A 479 6.10 -8.13 4.91
CA GLY A 479 6.62 -9.46 5.16
C GLY A 479 6.22 -10.45 4.07
N THR A 480 7.13 -11.33 3.67
CA THR A 480 6.86 -12.35 2.66
C THR A 480 7.69 -13.60 2.96
N ILE A 481 7.12 -14.78 2.78
CA ILE A 481 7.78 -16.09 2.83
C ILE A 481 7.50 -16.79 1.51
N GLN A 482 8.53 -17.09 0.74
CA GLN A 482 8.41 -17.77 -0.56
C GLN A 482 9.17 -19.10 -0.51
N LEU A 483 8.51 -20.19 -0.83
CA LEU A 483 9.12 -21.51 -0.89
C LEU A 483 9.57 -21.79 -2.33
N ASP A 484 10.83 -22.18 -2.50
CA ASP A 484 11.47 -22.32 -3.79
C ASP A 484 12.20 -23.66 -3.91
N PHE A 485 11.76 -24.46 -4.88
CA PHE A 485 12.41 -25.70 -5.30
C PHE A 485 13.24 -25.50 -6.59
N GLN A 486 13.06 -24.39 -7.30
CA GLN A 486 13.56 -24.19 -8.65
C GLN A 486 15.02 -23.69 -8.66
N LEU A 487 15.34 -22.64 -7.89
CA LEU A 487 16.70 -22.11 -7.85
C LEU A 487 17.72 -23.14 -7.36
N PRO A 488 17.47 -23.90 -6.27
CA PRO A 488 18.37 -24.99 -5.89
C PRO A 488 18.61 -26.02 -7.00
N GLN A 489 17.61 -26.32 -7.80
CA GLN A 489 17.73 -27.23 -8.94
C GLN A 489 18.52 -26.61 -10.09
N ARG A 490 18.23 -25.38 -10.49
CA ARG A 490 18.89 -24.68 -11.60
C ARG A 490 20.38 -24.41 -11.34
N PHE A 491 20.74 -24.19 -10.07
CA PHE A 491 22.14 -24.01 -9.64
C PHE A 491 22.81 -25.31 -9.17
N GLU A 492 22.14 -26.45 -9.33
CA GLU A 492 22.67 -27.78 -8.97
C GLU A 492 23.18 -27.84 -7.53
N LEU A 493 22.51 -27.14 -6.59
CA LEU A 493 22.92 -27.12 -5.18
C LEU A 493 22.78 -28.50 -4.55
N GLU A 494 23.72 -28.85 -3.67
CA GLU A 494 23.76 -30.15 -3.02
C GLU A 494 24.13 -30.01 -1.53
N TYR A 495 23.70 -30.98 -0.74
CA TYR A 495 24.23 -31.26 0.59
C TYR A 495 24.38 -32.78 0.77
N VAL A 496 25.29 -33.21 1.63
CA VAL A 496 25.45 -34.62 1.98
C VAL A 496 24.50 -35.00 3.11
N GLY A 497 23.60 -35.94 2.88
CA GLY A 497 22.62 -36.43 3.84
C GLY A 497 23.27 -37.32 4.92
N ALA A 498 22.43 -37.71 5.91
CA ALA A 498 22.85 -38.66 6.95
C ALA A 498 23.14 -40.07 6.41
N ASP A 499 22.61 -40.39 5.23
CA ASP A 499 22.84 -41.60 4.45
C ASP A 499 24.16 -41.58 3.69
N GLY A 500 24.86 -40.45 3.67
CA GLY A 500 26.12 -40.25 2.93
C GLY A 500 25.91 -39.90 1.45
N GLU A 501 24.68 -39.85 0.97
CA GLU A 501 24.34 -39.51 -0.40
C GLU A 501 24.10 -37.98 -0.56
N LYS A 502 24.18 -37.53 -1.82
CA LYS A 502 23.93 -36.12 -2.16
C LYS A 502 22.44 -35.87 -2.35
N HIS A 503 21.95 -34.84 -1.70
CA HIS A 503 20.57 -34.39 -1.76
C HIS A 503 20.51 -32.94 -2.17
N ARG A 504 19.34 -32.51 -2.70
CA ARG A 504 19.07 -31.14 -3.05
C ARG A 504 18.39 -30.41 -1.90
N PRO A 505 18.90 -29.23 -1.48
CA PRO A 505 18.24 -28.44 -0.46
C PRO A 505 16.98 -27.77 -1.05
N ILE A 506 16.07 -27.43 -0.15
CA ILE A 506 14.94 -26.55 -0.44
C ILE A 506 15.29 -25.17 0.08
N MET A 507 14.77 -24.14 -0.55
CA MET A 507 15.08 -22.75 -0.23
C MET A 507 13.84 -21.96 0.14
N ILE A 508 13.92 -21.15 1.20
CA ILE A 508 12.96 -20.10 1.50
C ILE A 508 13.62 -18.75 1.22
N HIS A 509 12.91 -17.91 0.46
CA HIS A 509 13.18 -16.48 0.38
C HIS A 509 12.25 -15.78 1.36
N ARG A 510 12.76 -14.87 2.18
CA ARG A 510 11.89 -14.16 3.10
C ARG A 510 12.38 -12.74 3.40
N VAL A 511 11.44 -11.86 3.64
CA VAL A 511 11.64 -10.52 4.17
C VAL A 511 10.69 -10.29 5.35
N VAL A 512 11.08 -9.43 6.29
CA VAL A 512 10.26 -9.02 7.44
C VAL A 512 9.75 -7.60 7.25
N PHE A 513 10.64 -6.66 6.95
CA PHE A 513 10.31 -5.28 6.63
C PHE A 513 9.96 -5.09 5.14
N GLY A 514 10.49 -5.94 4.27
CA GLY A 514 10.43 -5.80 2.83
C GLY A 514 11.46 -4.79 2.32
N SER A 515 11.01 -3.66 1.80
CA SER A 515 11.87 -2.50 1.53
C SER A 515 12.02 -1.67 2.80
N ILE A 516 13.26 -1.47 3.26
CA ILE A 516 13.56 -0.60 4.41
C ILE A 516 13.06 0.82 4.17
N GLU A 517 13.20 1.33 2.95
CA GLU A 517 12.72 2.65 2.55
C GLU A 517 11.20 2.75 2.69
N ARG A 518 10.44 1.76 2.18
CA ARG A 518 8.98 1.69 2.33
C ARG A 518 8.59 1.60 3.79
N PHE A 519 9.25 0.75 4.57
CA PHE A 519 8.95 0.57 5.98
C PHE A 519 9.20 1.86 6.78
N ILE A 520 10.28 2.60 6.48
CA ILE A 520 10.52 3.93 7.06
C ILE A 520 9.40 4.90 6.67
N GLY A 521 8.96 4.90 5.41
CA GLY A 521 7.81 5.70 4.96
C GLY A 521 6.55 5.39 5.77
N ILE A 522 6.26 4.11 5.98
CA ILE A 522 5.13 3.64 6.80
C ILE A 522 5.30 4.11 8.27
N LEU A 523 6.48 4.00 8.85
CA LEU A 523 6.75 4.46 10.21
C LEU A 523 6.58 5.98 10.37
N ILE A 524 7.03 6.78 9.38
CA ILE A 524 6.82 8.24 9.39
C ILE A 524 5.33 8.56 9.44
N GLU A 525 4.51 7.90 8.64
CA GLU A 525 3.06 8.10 8.59
C GLU A 525 2.37 7.55 9.84
N HIS A 526 2.74 6.35 10.29
CA HIS A 526 2.19 5.69 11.48
C HIS A 526 2.36 6.55 12.73
N PHE A 527 3.58 7.00 12.98
CA PHE A 527 3.90 7.86 14.13
C PHE A 527 3.66 9.36 13.88
N ALA A 528 3.21 9.76 12.69
CA ALA A 528 3.11 11.17 12.29
C ALA A 528 4.44 11.94 12.54
N GLY A 529 5.58 11.28 12.32
CA GLY A 529 6.92 11.78 12.61
C GLY A 529 7.32 11.78 14.09
N ALA A 530 6.42 11.44 15.00
CA ALA A 530 6.66 11.39 16.44
C ALA A 530 7.18 10.00 16.88
N PHE A 531 8.34 9.60 16.40
CA PHE A 531 8.92 8.27 16.63
C PHE A 531 9.06 7.95 18.13
N PRO A 532 8.97 6.66 18.51
CA PRO A 532 9.41 6.20 19.84
C PRO A 532 10.83 6.64 20.13
N THR A 533 11.16 6.84 21.40
CA THR A 533 12.45 7.41 21.84
C THR A 533 13.65 6.64 21.26
N TRP A 534 13.60 5.32 21.23
CA TRP A 534 14.69 4.49 20.71
C TRP A 534 14.95 4.70 19.20
N LEU A 535 13.91 5.05 18.40
CA LEU A 535 14.01 5.34 16.96
C LEU A 535 14.29 6.81 16.64
N ALA A 536 13.95 7.73 17.55
CA ALA A 536 14.03 9.16 17.29
C ALA A 536 15.46 9.59 16.91
N PRO A 537 15.67 10.30 15.77
CA PRO A 537 17.00 10.79 15.40
C PRO A 537 17.65 11.66 16.46
N VAL A 538 16.86 12.52 17.10
CA VAL A 538 17.22 13.31 18.28
C VAL A 538 16.30 12.88 19.41
N GLN A 539 16.85 12.33 20.48
CA GLN A 539 16.09 11.81 21.62
C GLN A 539 15.84 12.87 22.67
N VAL A 540 16.82 13.73 22.87
CA VAL A 540 16.80 14.78 23.89
C VAL A 540 17.28 16.11 23.31
N LYS A 541 16.56 17.19 23.61
CA LYS A 541 17.00 18.56 23.33
C LYS A 541 17.21 19.32 24.62
N VAL A 542 18.44 19.80 24.85
CA VAL A 542 18.78 20.64 26.02
C VAL A 542 18.51 22.09 25.67
N LEU A 543 17.69 22.75 26.48
CA LEU A 543 17.19 24.09 26.24
C LEU A 543 17.64 25.05 27.36
N PRO A 544 18.78 25.74 27.23
CA PRO A 544 19.16 26.79 28.19
C PRO A 544 18.22 27.99 28.11
N ILE A 545 17.76 28.49 29.25
CA ILE A 545 16.85 29.65 29.33
C ILE A 545 17.51 30.96 28.92
N SER A 546 18.84 31.04 29.03
CA SER A 546 19.66 32.12 28.53
C SER A 546 21.10 31.65 28.30
N ASP A 547 21.90 32.46 27.59
CA ASP A 547 23.31 32.17 27.28
C ASP A 547 24.18 31.98 28.54
N LYS A 548 23.77 32.53 29.70
CA LYS A 548 24.46 32.35 30.99
C LYS A 548 24.58 30.88 31.40
N TYR A 549 23.64 30.03 30.99
CA TYR A 549 23.57 28.62 31.37
C TYR A 549 24.06 27.70 30.26
N MET A 550 24.74 28.24 29.24
CA MET A 550 25.24 27.47 28.12
C MET A 550 26.28 26.43 28.53
N ASP A 551 27.19 26.81 29.47
CA ASP A 551 28.23 25.90 29.96
C ASP A 551 27.60 24.71 30.70
N TYR A 552 26.57 24.95 31.51
CA TYR A 552 25.82 23.89 32.17
C TYR A 552 25.06 23.02 31.16
N ALA A 553 24.37 23.65 30.19
CA ALA A 553 23.71 22.93 29.12
C ALA A 553 24.67 22.04 28.32
N GLN A 554 25.89 22.52 28.05
CA GLN A 554 26.94 21.73 27.39
C GLN A 554 27.42 20.57 28.27
N SER A 555 27.54 20.76 29.59
CA SER A 555 27.89 19.66 30.50
C SER A 555 26.81 18.59 30.55
N VAL A 556 25.52 18.97 30.49
CA VAL A 556 24.39 18.06 30.38
C VAL A 556 24.45 17.31 29.08
N LEU A 557 24.67 17.98 27.94
CA LEU A 557 24.83 17.37 26.63
C LEU A 557 25.94 16.31 26.61
N ASN A 558 27.12 16.65 27.18
CA ASN A 558 28.27 15.75 27.23
C ASN A 558 27.93 14.45 27.98
N LYS A 559 27.30 14.56 29.16
CA LYS A 559 26.88 13.37 29.94
C LYS A 559 25.84 12.51 29.18
N LEU A 560 24.89 13.13 28.48
CA LEU A 560 23.92 12.41 27.66
C LEU A 560 24.63 11.66 26.52
N THR A 561 25.56 12.34 25.85
CA THR A 561 26.32 11.76 24.72
C THR A 561 27.23 10.62 25.18
N GLU A 562 27.92 10.77 26.32
CA GLU A 562 28.76 9.74 26.96
C GLU A 562 27.92 8.50 27.32
N ALA A 563 26.65 8.68 27.70
CA ALA A 563 25.70 7.60 27.94
C ALA A 563 25.12 6.97 26.65
N GLY A 564 25.51 7.45 25.46
CA GLY A 564 25.02 6.95 24.18
C GLY A 564 23.65 7.50 23.76
N ILE A 565 23.15 8.56 24.42
CA ILE A 565 21.88 9.19 24.10
C ILE A 565 22.10 10.23 23.00
N ARG A 566 21.28 10.20 21.96
CA ARG A 566 21.32 11.17 20.85
C ARG A 566 20.68 12.49 21.29
N ALA A 567 21.52 13.43 21.69
CA ALA A 567 21.10 14.71 22.24
C ALA A 567 21.67 15.90 21.45
N GLU A 568 20.98 17.01 21.50
CA GLU A 568 21.39 18.31 20.95
C GLU A 568 21.15 19.40 21.97
N VAL A 569 21.95 20.50 21.94
CA VAL A 569 21.69 21.71 22.70
C VAL A 569 21.19 22.82 21.77
N ASP A 570 20.21 23.60 22.19
CA ASP A 570 19.74 24.76 21.44
C ASP A 570 20.57 26.00 21.81
N THR A 571 21.54 26.33 20.95
CA THR A 571 22.50 27.41 21.15
C THR A 571 21.98 28.80 20.74
N ARG A 572 20.75 28.89 20.20
CA ARG A 572 20.21 30.14 19.68
C ARG A 572 19.85 31.10 20.82
N ALA A 573 20.05 32.38 20.60
CA ALA A 573 19.68 33.45 21.55
C ALA A 573 18.15 33.75 21.43
N GLU A 574 17.31 32.75 21.73
CA GLU A 574 15.85 32.82 21.62
C GLU A 574 15.18 32.63 22.99
N LYS A 575 13.94 33.12 23.12
CA LYS A 575 13.12 32.91 24.31
C LYS A 575 12.83 31.42 24.51
N ILE A 576 12.85 30.96 25.77
CA ILE A 576 12.62 29.54 26.09
C ILE A 576 11.31 28.98 25.52
N GLY A 577 10.22 29.76 25.53
CA GLY A 577 8.95 29.33 24.92
C GLY A 577 9.05 29.07 23.44
N TYR A 578 9.87 29.80 22.70
CA TYR A 578 10.13 29.56 21.28
C TYR A 578 10.95 28.28 21.10
N LYS A 579 12.02 28.08 21.86
CA LYS A 579 12.85 26.88 21.84
C LYS A 579 12.02 25.61 22.13
N ILE A 580 11.13 25.66 23.12
CA ILE A 580 10.21 24.57 23.44
C ILE A 580 9.28 24.26 22.25
N ARG A 581 8.67 25.30 21.67
CA ARG A 581 7.77 25.13 20.51
C ARG A 581 8.47 24.51 19.33
N GLU A 582 9.68 24.95 19.01
CA GLU A 582 10.50 24.38 17.92
C GLU A 582 10.83 22.91 18.17
N ALA A 583 11.24 22.55 19.39
CA ALA A 583 11.51 21.16 19.75
C ALA A 583 10.24 20.27 19.68
N GLN A 584 9.08 20.82 20.05
CA GLN A 584 7.78 20.14 19.88
C GLN A 584 7.42 19.95 18.40
N THR A 585 7.65 20.97 17.57
CA THR A 585 7.43 20.88 16.12
C THR A 585 8.34 19.85 15.47
N ALA A 586 9.60 19.77 15.92
CA ALA A 586 10.56 18.75 15.51
C ALA A 586 10.26 17.34 16.10
N LYS A 587 9.15 17.18 16.83
CA LYS A 587 8.69 15.91 17.43
C LYS A 587 9.70 15.23 18.36
N ILE A 588 10.58 15.99 18.98
CA ILE A 588 11.62 15.46 19.88
C ILE A 588 10.97 14.86 21.13
N PRO A 589 11.34 13.63 21.55
CA PRO A 589 10.75 12.94 22.69
C PRO A 589 10.89 13.70 24.02
N TYR A 590 12.09 14.21 24.30
CA TYR A 590 12.41 14.87 25.56
C TYR A 590 13.08 16.24 25.37
N MET A 591 12.70 17.19 26.20
CA MET A 591 13.34 18.47 26.33
C MET A 591 13.81 18.63 27.77
N LEU A 592 15.08 19.06 27.98
CA LEU A 592 15.64 19.37 29.28
C LEU A 592 15.86 20.87 29.35
N VAL A 593 15.03 21.56 30.12
CA VAL A 593 15.16 22.98 30.35
C VAL A 593 16.15 23.20 31.51
N VAL A 594 17.11 24.04 31.26
CA VAL A 594 18.16 24.35 32.27
C VAL A 594 18.32 25.85 32.47
N GLY A 595 18.36 26.26 33.73
CA GLY A 595 18.49 27.62 34.17
C GLY A 595 19.29 27.69 35.48
N GLN A 596 19.18 28.77 36.21
CA GLN A 596 19.92 29.00 37.44
C GLN A 596 19.67 27.90 38.50
N LYS A 597 18.40 27.54 38.69
CA LYS A 597 18.03 26.55 39.69
C LYS A 597 18.59 25.17 39.34
N GLU A 598 18.48 24.78 38.10
CA GLU A 598 18.97 23.50 37.62
C GLU A 598 20.49 23.38 37.72
N GLU A 599 21.22 24.47 37.41
CA GLU A 599 22.68 24.53 37.55
C GLU A 599 23.12 24.44 39.00
N GLU A 600 22.46 25.22 39.93
CA GLU A 600 22.78 25.23 41.36
C GLU A 600 22.47 23.88 42.03
N GLU A 601 21.37 23.22 41.65
CA GLU A 601 20.93 21.97 42.24
C GLU A 601 21.46 20.73 41.47
N ASN A 602 22.21 20.91 40.38
CA ASN A 602 22.66 19.85 39.45
C ASN A 602 21.52 18.96 38.98
N THR A 603 20.41 19.60 38.56
CA THR A 603 19.17 18.96 38.07
C THR A 603 18.86 19.39 36.66
N VAL A 604 17.80 18.82 36.08
CA VAL A 604 17.22 19.20 34.80
C VAL A 604 15.69 19.23 34.91
N SER A 605 15.05 20.24 34.35
CA SER A 605 13.59 20.30 34.26
C SER A 605 13.14 19.53 33.01
N VAL A 606 12.51 18.38 33.21
CA VAL A 606 12.15 17.43 32.15
C VAL A 606 10.77 17.77 31.58
N ARG A 607 10.72 17.85 30.27
CA ARG A 607 9.45 17.90 29.51
C ARG A 607 9.45 16.78 28.49
N SER A 608 8.47 15.91 28.56
CA SER A 608 8.29 14.85 27.55
C SER A 608 7.18 15.18 26.56
N ARG A 609 7.28 14.62 25.39
CA ARG A 609 6.21 14.67 24.40
C ARG A 609 4.95 13.96 24.90
N ALA A 610 5.09 12.88 25.66
CA ALA A 610 4.00 12.06 26.17
C ALA A 610 3.24 12.69 27.34
N ALA A 611 3.95 13.28 28.32
CA ALA A 611 3.37 13.75 29.58
C ALA A 611 3.43 15.27 29.79
N GLY A 612 4.13 16.00 28.92
CA GLY A 612 4.33 17.45 29.11
C GLY A 612 5.41 17.75 30.16
N ASP A 613 5.12 18.64 31.10
CA ASP A 613 6.06 19.04 32.18
C ASP A 613 6.08 17.95 33.25
N GLU A 614 7.22 17.32 33.43
CA GLU A 614 7.46 16.26 34.44
C GLU A 614 8.25 16.76 35.66
N GLY A 615 8.57 18.03 35.68
CA GLY A 615 9.30 18.66 36.78
C GLY A 615 10.81 18.42 36.77
N ALA A 616 11.48 18.91 37.84
CA ALA A 616 12.92 18.79 38.00
C ALA A 616 13.31 17.44 38.60
N ARG A 617 14.39 16.85 38.07
CA ARG A 617 15.00 15.63 38.60
C ARG A 617 16.53 15.65 38.40
N SER A 618 17.27 14.79 39.09
CA SER A 618 18.70 14.67 38.84
C SER A 618 18.95 14.17 37.41
N LEU A 619 20.03 14.65 36.78
CA LEU A 619 20.42 14.24 35.46
C LEU A 619 20.71 12.73 35.40
N ASP A 620 21.35 12.17 36.44
CA ASP A 620 21.67 10.73 36.48
C ASP A 620 20.39 9.86 36.53
N THR A 621 19.36 10.30 37.26
CA THR A 621 18.04 9.60 37.27
C THR A 621 17.39 9.65 35.89
N PHE A 622 17.39 10.83 35.24
CA PHE A 622 16.86 10.97 33.90
C PHE A 622 17.58 10.06 32.90
N ILE A 623 18.93 10.02 32.96
CA ILE A 623 19.72 9.14 32.09
C ILE A 623 19.35 7.67 32.30
N ALA A 624 19.23 7.22 33.54
CA ALA A 624 18.87 5.85 33.86
C ALA A 624 17.46 5.49 33.30
N ASP A 625 16.49 6.39 33.48
CA ASP A 625 15.11 6.19 33.00
C ASP A 625 15.02 6.13 31.48
N ILE A 626 15.66 7.06 30.76
CA ILE A 626 15.62 7.08 29.30
C ILE A 626 16.39 5.92 28.68
N LEU A 627 17.51 5.50 29.26
CA LEU A 627 18.24 4.31 28.79
C LEU A 627 17.39 3.05 28.91
N LYS A 628 16.65 2.90 30.02
CA LYS A 628 15.71 1.78 30.20
C LYS A 628 14.60 1.83 29.14
N GLU A 629 14.01 3.00 28.87
CA GLU A 629 13.00 3.17 27.83
C GLU A 629 13.54 2.81 26.44
N ILE A 630 14.78 3.21 26.13
CA ILE A 630 15.45 2.87 24.86
C ILE A 630 15.71 1.36 24.76
N GLU A 631 16.20 0.73 25.83
CA GLU A 631 16.50 -0.71 25.90
C GLU A 631 15.24 -1.57 25.72
N THR A 632 14.16 -1.20 26.40
CA THR A 632 12.87 -1.91 26.32
C THR A 632 12.11 -1.57 25.04
N LYS A 633 12.57 -0.60 24.26
CA LYS A 633 11.89 -0.10 23.04
C LYS A 633 10.45 0.36 23.31
N GLU A 634 10.20 0.86 24.53
CA GLU A 634 8.87 1.33 24.93
C GLU A 634 8.36 2.45 24.01
N ASN A 635 7.11 2.35 23.59
CA ASN A 635 6.42 3.42 22.87
C ASN A 635 5.54 4.21 23.85
N ARG A 636 6.04 5.32 24.35
CA ARG A 636 5.27 6.23 25.21
C ARG A 636 4.33 7.08 24.34
N VAL A 637 3.07 6.69 24.31
CA VAL A 637 2.01 7.45 23.64
C VAL A 637 1.45 8.49 24.61
N LYS A 638 1.12 9.69 24.11
CA LYS A 638 0.40 10.70 24.87
C LYS A 638 -0.90 10.07 25.40
N LYS A 639 -1.09 10.09 26.72
CA LYS A 639 -2.37 9.74 27.30
C LYS A 639 -3.34 10.88 26.98
N ASP A 640 -4.37 10.60 26.20
CA ASP A 640 -5.48 11.52 25.90
C ASP A 640 -6.24 11.88 27.18
#